data_88f4d2ccc95b97ad1921d1f4e2101b3a
#
_entry.id   88f4d2ccc95b97ad1921d1f4e2101b3a
#
_cell.length_a   1.000
_cell.length_b   1.000
_cell.length_c   1.000
_cell.angle_alpha   90.00
_cell.angle_beta   90.00
_cell.angle_gamma   90.00
#
_symmetry.space_group_name_H-M   'P 1'
#
loop_
_entity.id
_entity.type
_entity.pdbx_description
1 polymer ?
#
loop_
_entity_poly.entity_id
_entity_poly.type
_entity_poly.pdbx_seq_one_letter_code
_entity_poly.pdbx_strand_id
1 'polypeptide(L)'
;IHSFFQLPLSPFVPNANIKNRFDYSKEKRKIMRTLDLLIIDEISMVRADVLDAIDSVLRRFREPNKPFGGVQLLMIGDLQQLTPVVTPTEEELLQRYYDTPYFFGSKALRSINYVTIELTHVYRQQDETFITLLNNIREGNVSESDLQRLNQRYDPTFQPKQGSDYIRLTTHNRMAESYNEDQLRNLPTRAYTFSAETEGNFPEYNYPTDFNLTLKVGAQVMFIRNDNIGRYYNGRIGHVTYVDNEKISVLCPGDEEPFDVEAETWENTKYTLNEKTKQIEAEVQGTFKQYPLRLAWAITIHKSQGLTFEHAIIDAQASFASGQVYVALSRCKSLEGLVLASPIGNAAIINDSRVSDYISHQTEEAQKSISVLPTLKEEYYRQLLIEMFNFNDLKVYEAALFRVLTEFFFKYTKINALHKMALSDLENRVIGVSMKWEKTIKSMTTEQLQREDFKERIKKGALYFHSELTEIFSKTIPLTKEVETNNKVGAKRFDSTYTELKQTYDAKQDLLESMMEEDFTITSYLTRKQEAILNSIGDETERKRRKRRETKDSPAANKISTYEQSYILYKAGKSIEEIAKERGLTEGTIQGHLVPYINNGDIKLEDVIEEKKINIIKRIAKAIGRENGIKPIKEQCPSDITYNDINLVIKTTVP
;
A
#
# COMPACT_ATOMS: atom_id res chain seq x y z
N ILE A 1 0.14 4.21 4.78
CA ILE A 1 -1.29 4.05 5.14
C ILE A 1 -2.18 4.53 4.01
N HIS A 2 -2.16 5.82 3.64
CA HIS A 2 -3.07 6.41 2.65
C HIS A 2 -3.04 5.69 1.30
N SER A 3 -1.87 5.36 0.77
CA SER A 3 -1.71 4.62 -0.49
C SER A 3 -2.26 3.20 -0.39
N PHE A 4 -1.96 2.48 0.69
CA PHE A 4 -2.42 1.10 0.87
C PHE A 4 -3.95 1.03 1.01
N PHE A 5 -4.54 1.86 1.86
CA PHE A 5 -5.98 1.89 2.11
C PHE A 5 -6.74 2.83 1.15
N GLN A 6 -6.04 3.49 0.21
CA GLN A 6 -6.61 4.48 -0.72
C GLN A 6 -7.43 5.57 -0.01
N LEU A 7 -6.96 6.01 1.16
CA LEU A 7 -7.63 7.05 1.93
C LEU A 7 -7.36 8.43 1.34
N PRO A 8 -8.34 9.35 1.39
CA PRO A 8 -8.11 10.74 1.01
C PRO A 8 -7.17 11.41 2.02
N LEU A 9 -6.49 12.47 1.61
CA LEU A 9 -5.69 13.30 2.52
C LEU A 9 -6.58 14.18 3.42
N SER A 10 -7.81 14.47 2.99
CA SER A 10 -8.78 15.23 3.79
C SER A 10 -9.28 14.42 5.00
N PRO A 11 -9.69 15.09 6.11
CA PRO A 11 -10.22 14.43 7.29
C PRO A 11 -11.38 13.48 6.98
N PHE A 12 -11.35 12.35 7.66
CA PHE A 12 -12.40 11.35 7.58
C PHE A 12 -13.48 11.64 8.63
N VAL A 13 -14.65 12.04 8.15
CA VAL A 13 -15.80 12.33 9.02
C VAL A 13 -16.63 11.06 9.20
N PRO A 14 -16.91 10.62 10.44
CA PRO A 14 -17.84 9.51 10.70
C PRO A 14 -19.20 9.78 10.04
N ASN A 15 -19.80 8.73 9.48
CA ASN A 15 -21.08 8.78 8.71
C ASN A 15 -21.00 9.44 7.31
N ALA A 16 -19.85 9.90 6.85
CA ALA A 16 -19.68 10.17 5.43
C ALA A 16 -19.89 8.85 4.64
N ASN A 17 -20.69 8.91 3.57
CA ASN A 17 -21.06 7.73 2.77
C ASN A 17 -19.83 7.06 2.17
N ILE A 18 -19.16 6.21 2.95
CA ILE A 18 -17.90 5.51 2.63
C ILE A 18 -18.13 4.55 1.46
N LYS A 19 -19.33 4.01 1.34
CA LYS A 19 -19.68 2.98 0.33
C LYS A 19 -19.41 3.42 -1.10
N ASN A 20 -19.43 4.71 -1.40
CA ASN A 20 -19.26 5.25 -2.75
C ASN A 20 -17.90 5.93 -2.99
N ARG A 21 -17.05 6.09 -1.97
CA ARG A 21 -15.78 6.83 -2.09
C ARG A 21 -14.58 5.97 -2.47
N PHE A 22 -14.62 4.65 -2.24
CA PHE A 22 -13.48 3.77 -2.45
C PHE A 22 -13.84 2.62 -3.38
N ASP A 23 -13.40 2.71 -4.64
CA ASP A 23 -13.51 1.61 -5.60
C ASP A 23 -12.18 0.84 -5.64
N TYR A 24 -12.12 -0.22 -4.84
CA TYR A 24 -10.93 -1.07 -4.77
C TYR A 24 -10.90 -2.08 -5.91
N SER A 25 -9.73 -2.25 -6.52
CA SER A 25 -9.52 -3.31 -7.51
C SER A 25 -9.79 -4.69 -6.91
N LYS A 26 -10.06 -5.69 -7.76
CA LYS A 26 -10.30 -7.08 -7.31
C LYS A 26 -9.12 -7.62 -6.50
N GLU A 27 -7.90 -7.35 -6.95
CA GLU A 27 -6.65 -7.76 -6.32
C GLU A 27 -6.51 -7.14 -4.93
N LYS A 28 -6.79 -5.84 -4.81
CA LYS A 28 -6.72 -5.14 -3.53
C LYS A 28 -7.73 -5.69 -2.51
N ARG A 29 -8.95 -6.01 -2.96
CA ARG A 29 -9.96 -6.66 -2.10
C ARG A 29 -9.49 -8.04 -1.62
N LYS A 30 -8.82 -8.82 -2.47
CA LYS A 30 -8.24 -10.12 -2.07
C LYS A 30 -7.21 -9.95 -0.97
N ILE A 31 -6.26 -9.00 -1.12
CA ILE A 31 -5.27 -8.70 -0.08
C ILE A 31 -5.95 -8.29 1.23
N MET A 32 -6.95 -7.39 1.19
CA MET A 32 -7.66 -6.98 2.40
C MET A 32 -8.35 -8.16 3.11
N ARG A 33 -8.87 -9.14 2.36
CA ARG A 33 -9.53 -10.33 2.93
C ARG A 33 -8.55 -11.31 3.57
N THR A 34 -7.31 -11.36 3.11
CA THR A 34 -6.27 -12.27 3.60
C THR A 34 -5.35 -11.64 4.64
N LEU A 35 -5.56 -10.39 5.01
CA LEU A 35 -4.73 -9.67 5.96
C LEU A 35 -4.99 -10.14 7.38
N ASP A 36 -4.01 -10.76 8.05
CA ASP A 36 -4.12 -11.23 9.44
C ASP A 36 -3.48 -10.27 10.45
N LEU A 37 -2.40 -9.62 10.05
CA LEU A 37 -1.67 -8.66 10.88
C LEU A 37 -1.44 -7.36 10.12
N LEU A 38 -1.78 -6.24 10.74
CA LEU A 38 -1.46 -4.90 10.27
C LEU A 38 -0.45 -4.26 11.22
N ILE A 39 0.75 -4.00 10.73
CA ILE A 39 1.78 -3.28 11.46
C ILE A 39 1.73 -1.81 11.05
N ILE A 40 1.57 -0.91 12.02
CA ILE A 40 1.58 0.54 11.81
C ILE A 40 2.78 1.09 12.58
N ASP A 41 3.81 1.47 11.84
CA ASP A 41 4.97 2.15 12.38
C ASP A 41 4.72 3.65 12.50
N GLU A 42 5.40 4.33 13.43
CA GLU A 42 5.24 5.76 13.74
C GLU A 42 3.77 6.12 14.03
N ILE A 43 3.10 5.32 14.85
CA ILE A 43 1.67 5.51 15.18
C ILE A 43 1.38 6.88 15.82
N SER A 44 2.37 7.50 16.46
CA SER A 44 2.24 8.84 17.05
C SER A 44 1.80 9.90 16.04
N MET A 45 2.15 9.73 14.77
CA MET A 45 1.80 10.62 13.68
C MET A 45 0.46 10.29 13.00
N VAL A 46 -0.21 9.22 13.41
CA VAL A 46 -1.48 8.78 12.81
C VAL A 46 -2.65 9.43 13.53
N ARG A 47 -3.51 10.12 12.76
CA ARG A 47 -4.71 10.75 13.30
C ARG A 47 -5.78 9.72 13.68
N ALA A 48 -6.62 10.06 14.65
CA ALA A 48 -7.74 9.23 15.11
C ALA A 48 -8.72 8.88 13.96
N ASP A 49 -9.04 9.85 13.12
CA ASP A 49 -9.93 9.66 11.97
C ASP A 49 -9.34 8.73 10.90
N VAL A 50 -8.04 8.75 10.71
CA VAL A 50 -7.33 7.83 9.80
C VAL A 50 -7.41 6.39 10.31
N LEU A 51 -7.26 6.20 11.61
CA LEU A 51 -7.36 4.87 12.22
C LEU A 51 -8.80 4.32 12.13
N ASP A 52 -9.82 5.18 12.35
CA ASP A 52 -11.23 4.81 12.16
C ASP A 52 -11.57 4.55 10.69
N ALA A 53 -10.92 5.24 9.75
CA ALA A 53 -11.04 4.96 8.32
C ALA A 53 -10.48 3.57 7.96
N ILE A 54 -9.33 3.20 8.54
CA ILE A 54 -8.76 1.85 8.40
C ILE A 54 -9.73 0.79 8.93
N ASP A 55 -10.29 0.99 10.14
CA ASP A 55 -11.33 0.12 10.70
C ASP A 55 -12.49 -0.08 9.74
N SER A 56 -13.02 1.02 9.23
CA SER A 56 -14.17 1.01 8.31
C SER A 56 -13.89 0.24 7.01
N VAL A 57 -12.68 0.37 6.47
CA VAL A 57 -12.24 -0.37 5.27
C VAL A 57 -12.10 -1.86 5.59
N LEU A 58 -11.45 -2.22 6.69
CA LEU A 58 -11.24 -3.62 7.06
C LEU A 58 -12.55 -4.33 7.39
N ARG A 59 -13.47 -3.68 8.12
CA ARG A 59 -14.82 -4.22 8.38
C ARG A 59 -15.60 -4.47 7.09
N ARG A 60 -15.41 -3.63 6.07
CA ARG A 60 -16.10 -3.80 4.77
C ARG A 60 -15.66 -5.08 4.04
N PHE A 61 -14.40 -5.47 4.17
CA PHE A 61 -13.84 -6.60 3.39
C PHE A 61 -13.62 -7.87 4.19
N ARG A 62 -13.71 -7.81 5.53
CA ARG A 62 -13.56 -8.94 6.44
C ARG A 62 -14.81 -9.11 7.30
N GLU A 63 -14.67 -9.04 8.62
CA GLU A 63 -15.78 -9.25 9.56
C GLU A 63 -16.43 -7.92 9.97
N PRO A 64 -17.63 -7.59 9.46
CA PRO A 64 -18.25 -6.29 9.70
C PRO A 64 -18.50 -5.96 11.17
N ASN A 65 -18.71 -6.99 12.00
CA ASN A 65 -19.05 -6.86 13.42
C ASN A 65 -17.84 -6.83 14.34
N LYS A 66 -16.63 -7.09 13.83
CA LYS A 66 -15.39 -7.03 14.61
C LYS A 66 -14.63 -5.73 14.33
N PRO A 67 -14.09 -5.06 15.35
CA PRO A 67 -13.17 -3.95 15.15
C PRO A 67 -12.01 -4.36 14.24
N PHE A 68 -11.62 -3.47 13.34
CA PHE A 68 -10.62 -3.69 12.30
C PHE A 68 -10.85 -4.95 11.45
N GLY A 69 -12.12 -5.37 11.31
CA GLY A 69 -12.49 -6.59 10.59
C GLY A 69 -11.88 -7.87 11.18
N GLY A 70 -11.49 -7.87 12.46
CA GLY A 70 -10.81 -8.98 13.12
C GLY A 70 -9.31 -9.11 12.77
N VAL A 71 -8.70 -8.12 12.13
CA VAL A 71 -7.25 -8.06 11.87
C VAL A 71 -6.52 -7.70 13.15
N GLN A 72 -5.44 -8.40 13.46
CA GLN A 72 -4.56 -8.04 14.57
C GLN A 72 -3.79 -6.76 14.23
N LEU A 73 -3.73 -5.81 15.20
CA LEU A 73 -2.94 -4.59 15.04
C LEU A 73 -1.66 -4.69 15.88
N LEU A 74 -0.54 -4.29 15.27
CA LEU A 74 0.70 -3.98 15.96
C LEU A 74 1.03 -2.51 15.68
N MET A 75 0.92 -1.66 16.69
CA MET A 75 1.20 -0.24 16.59
C MET A 75 2.55 0.05 17.25
N ILE A 76 3.47 0.64 16.53
CA ILE A 76 4.84 0.96 16.98
C ILE A 76 5.02 2.46 16.91
N GLY A 77 5.63 3.06 17.92
CA GLY A 77 5.92 4.50 17.92
C GLY A 77 6.26 5.05 19.29
N ASP A 78 6.58 6.34 19.31
CA ASP A 78 6.85 7.11 20.52
C ASP A 78 5.95 8.36 20.53
N LEU A 79 5.00 8.38 21.46
CA LEU A 79 4.00 9.46 21.58
C LEU A 79 4.61 10.82 21.97
N GLN A 80 5.81 10.82 22.53
CA GLN A 80 6.51 12.03 22.92
C GLN A 80 7.44 12.55 21.82
N GLN A 81 7.46 11.85 20.66
CA GLN A 81 8.05 12.36 19.41
C GLN A 81 7.04 13.25 18.65
N LEU A 82 7.04 13.17 17.31
CA LEU A 82 6.18 14.02 16.51
C LEU A 82 4.70 13.64 16.61
N THR A 83 3.87 14.65 16.65
CA THR A 83 2.42 14.55 16.70
C THR A 83 1.80 14.49 15.30
N PRO A 84 0.54 14.04 15.15
CA PRO A 84 -0.17 14.16 13.88
C PRO A 84 -0.19 15.60 13.38
N VAL A 85 0.03 15.77 12.08
CA VAL A 85 -0.11 17.08 11.45
C VAL A 85 -1.59 17.36 11.21
N VAL A 86 -2.09 18.43 11.83
CA VAL A 86 -3.48 18.88 11.71
C VAL A 86 -3.47 20.38 11.44
N THR A 87 -4.10 20.80 10.35
CA THR A 87 -4.27 22.22 10.07
C THR A 87 -5.37 22.82 10.97
N PRO A 88 -5.38 24.13 11.25
CA PRO A 88 -6.43 24.74 12.10
C PRO A 88 -7.86 24.43 11.63
N THR A 89 -8.06 24.42 10.31
CA THR A 89 -9.37 24.11 9.70
C THR A 89 -9.77 22.65 9.92
N GLU A 90 -8.80 21.74 9.83
CA GLU A 90 -9.04 20.30 10.10
C GLU A 90 -9.27 20.05 11.57
N GLU A 91 -8.57 20.75 12.45
CA GLU A 91 -8.74 20.62 13.89
C GLU A 91 -10.15 21.02 14.33
N GLU A 92 -10.68 22.15 13.85
CA GLU A 92 -12.06 22.57 14.11
C GLU A 92 -13.09 21.52 13.66
N LEU A 93 -12.84 20.88 12.52
CA LEU A 93 -13.69 19.81 12.02
C LEU A 93 -13.58 18.55 12.87
N LEU A 94 -12.36 18.12 13.22
CA LEU A 94 -12.11 16.88 13.96
C LEU A 94 -12.61 16.94 15.39
N GLN A 95 -12.50 18.10 16.07
CA GLN A 95 -12.99 18.32 17.44
C GLN A 95 -14.50 18.06 17.59
N ARG A 96 -15.29 18.12 16.51
CA ARG A 96 -16.71 17.77 16.52
C ARG A 96 -16.96 16.26 16.68
N TYR A 97 -15.95 15.43 16.40
CA TYR A 97 -16.09 13.97 16.35
C TYR A 97 -15.14 13.24 17.27
N TYR A 98 -14.00 13.83 17.61
CA TYR A 98 -12.91 13.24 18.38
C TYR A 98 -12.45 14.20 19.49
N ASP A 99 -12.24 13.66 20.69
CA ASP A 99 -11.72 14.43 21.83
C ASP A 99 -10.26 14.83 21.64
N THR A 100 -9.54 14.10 20.79
CA THR A 100 -8.13 14.33 20.48
C THR A 100 -7.82 13.89 19.05
N PRO A 101 -6.91 14.56 18.35
CA PRO A 101 -6.46 14.15 17.02
C PRO A 101 -5.55 12.92 17.04
N TYR A 102 -4.98 12.54 18.18
CA TYR A 102 -4.08 11.39 18.30
C TYR A 102 -4.81 10.08 18.05
N PHE A 103 -4.06 9.05 17.64
CA PHE A 103 -4.61 7.73 17.30
C PHE A 103 -5.45 7.12 18.44
N PHE A 104 -5.09 7.37 19.70
CA PHE A 104 -5.86 6.89 20.85
C PHE A 104 -7.23 7.57 21.03
N GLY A 105 -7.51 8.62 20.27
CA GLY A 105 -8.86 9.19 20.10
C GLY A 105 -9.77 8.39 19.18
N SER A 106 -9.24 7.40 18.44
CA SER A 106 -10.03 6.53 17.56
C SER A 106 -11.15 5.81 18.30
N LYS A 107 -12.36 5.85 17.75
CA LYS A 107 -13.52 5.17 18.31
C LYS A 107 -13.40 3.65 18.19
N ALA A 108 -12.82 3.19 17.09
CA ALA A 108 -12.56 1.77 16.88
C ALA A 108 -11.55 1.23 17.88
N LEU A 109 -10.44 1.94 18.11
CA LEU A 109 -9.42 1.54 19.07
C LEU A 109 -9.97 1.52 20.50
N ARG A 110 -10.77 2.51 20.89
CA ARG A 110 -11.41 2.56 22.22
C ARG A 110 -12.42 1.42 22.46
N SER A 111 -12.85 0.75 21.41
CA SER A 111 -13.79 -0.39 21.52
C SER A 111 -13.11 -1.73 21.70
N ILE A 112 -11.78 -1.78 21.75
CA ILE A 112 -10.99 -3.00 21.93
C ILE A 112 -10.05 -2.87 23.13
N ASN A 113 -9.74 -4.01 23.74
CA ASN A 113 -8.66 -4.09 24.70
C ASN A 113 -7.34 -4.30 23.95
N TYR A 114 -6.31 -3.57 24.34
CA TYR A 114 -4.97 -3.72 23.80
C TYR A 114 -3.94 -3.58 24.93
N VAL A 115 -2.76 -4.13 24.70
CA VAL A 115 -1.65 -4.13 25.67
C VAL A 115 -0.57 -3.22 25.13
N THR A 116 -0.06 -2.33 25.95
CA THR A 116 1.10 -1.50 25.64
C THR A 116 2.35 -2.12 26.26
N ILE A 117 3.40 -2.24 25.45
CA ILE A 117 4.72 -2.72 25.88
C ILE A 117 5.69 -1.56 25.69
N GLU A 118 6.27 -1.08 26.78
CA GLU A 118 7.28 -0.03 26.73
C GLU A 118 8.68 -0.66 26.64
N LEU A 119 9.45 -0.20 25.65
CA LEU A 119 10.87 -0.56 25.49
C LEU A 119 11.70 0.48 26.24
N THR A 120 12.48 0.04 27.21
CA THR A 120 13.22 0.92 28.14
C THR A 120 14.70 1.08 27.80
N HIS A 121 15.27 0.18 26.99
CA HIS A 121 16.70 0.23 26.65
C HIS A 121 16.97 1.14 25.44
N VAL A 122 17.88 2.10 25.63
CA VAL A 122 18.31 3.04 24.59
C VAL A 122 19.60 2.53 23.95
N TYR A 123 19.60 2.39 22.61
CA TYR A 123 20.75 1.92 21.85
C TYR A 123 21.48 3.04 21.09
N ARG A 124 20.82 4.16 20.82
CA ARG A 124 21.36 5.25 19.98
C ARG A 124 22.41 6.08 20.71
N GLN A 125 22.14 6.44 21.96
CA GLN A 125 23.03 7.21 22.80
C GLN A 125 23.70 6.27 23.81
N GLN A 126 24.97 6.59 24.18
CA GLN A 126 25.74 5.85 25.18
C GLN A 126 26.07 6.69 26.43
N ASP A 127 26.00 8.01 26.36
CA ASP A 127 26.18 8.92 27.48
C ASP A 127 24.91 8.98 28.33
N GLU A 128 24.97 8.40 29.52
CA GLU A 128 23.82 8.39 30.46
C GLU A 128 23.36 9.78 30.86
N THR A 129 24.27 10.76 30.88
CA THR A 129 23.93 12.15 31.22
C THR A 129 23.12 12.79 30.09
N PHE A 130 23.48 12.51 28.84
CA PHE A 130 22.70 12.98 27.70
C PHE A 130 21.37 12.26 27.59
N ILE A 131 21.33 10.95 27.87
CA ILE A 131 20.08 10.17 27.92
C ILE A 131 19.14 10.74 28.99
N THR A 132 19.66 11.04 30.19
CA THR A 132 18.86 11.65 31.26
C THR A 132 18.30 13.01 30.84
N LEU A 133 19.12 13.86 30.23
CA LEU A 133 18.69 15.17 29.70
C LEU A 133 17.58 15.00 28.64
N LEU A 134 17.74 14.07 27.70
CA LEU A 134 16.75 13.77 26.68
C LEU A 134 15.43 13.28 27.31
N ASN A 135 15.50 12.42 28.32
CA ASN A 135 14.30 11.92 29.01
C ASN A 135 13.58 13.05 29.77
N ASN A 136 14.33 13.95 30.47
CA ASN A 136 13.74 15.11 31.13
C ASN A 136 13.01 16.02 30.14
N ILE A 137 13.59 16.25 28.94
CA ILE A 137 12.95 17.03 27.87
C ILE A 137 11.73 16.31 27.32
N ARG A 138 11.83 15.01 27.08
CA ARG A 138 10.76 14.15 26.60
C ARG A 138 9.55 14.17 27.53
N GLU A 139 9.78 14.11 28.83
CA GLU A 139 8.73 14.06 29.85
C GLU A 139 8.23 15.45 30.28
N GLY A 140 8.93 16.53 29.86
CA GLY A 140 8.61 17.90 30.28
C GLY A 140 9.07 18.25 31.69
N ASN A 141 9.92 17.42 32.27
CA ASN A 141 10.46 17.58 33.64
C ASN A 141 11.82 18.30 33.63
N VAL A 142 11.97 19.27 32.73
CA VAL A 142 13.26 19.95 32.51
C VAL A 142 13.55 20.93 33.62
N SER A 143 14.68 20.76 34.29
CA SER A 143 15.19 21.66 35.30
C SER A 143 15.94 22.85 34.66
N GLU A 144 16.13 23.93 35.42
CA GLU A 144 16.95 25.04 34.97
C GLU A 144 18.41 24.65 34.73
N SER A 145 18.93 23.71 35.51
CA SER A 145 20.27 23.14 35.30
C SER A 145 20.36 22.33 33.99
N ASP A 146 19.30 21.66 33.57
CA ASP A 146 19.26 20.94 32.30
C ASP A 146 19.31 21.91 31.11
N LEU A 147 18.54 23.03 31.20
CA LEU A 147 18.55 24.05 30.18
C LEU A 147 19.90 24.79 30.13
N GLN A 148 20.50 25.09 31.27
CA GLN A 148 21.84 25.70 31.32
C GLN A 148 22.86 24.78 30.65
N ARG A 149 22.83 23.50 30.95
CA ARG A 149 23.74 22.50 30.35
C ARG A 149 23.54 22.39 28.85
N LEU A 150 22.30 22.30 28.39
CA LEU A 150 21.97 22.28 26.97
C LEU A 150 22.42 23.55 26.25
N ASN A 151 22.15 24.71 26.84
CA ASN A 151 22.51 26.01 26.27
C ASN A 151 24.02 26.32 26.31
N GLN A 152 24.86 25.53 27.01
CA GLN A 152 26.31 25.56 26.83
C GLN A 152 26.75 25.20 25.40
N ARG A 153 25.87 24.52 24.65
CA ARG A 153 26.08 24.20 23.23
C ARG A 153 25.61 25.28 22.27
N TYR A 154 25.13 26.44 22.78
CA TYR A 154 24.70 27.57 21.97
C TYR A 154 25.88 28.30 21.37
N ASP A 155 25.96 28.30 20.05
CA ASP A 155 26.89 29.08 19.26
C ASP A 155 26.22 29.54 17.95
N PRO A 156 25.68 30.80 17.94
CA PRO A 156 25.00 31.33 16.76
C PRO A 156 25.97 31.64 15.62
N THR A 157 27.28 31.70 15.90
CA THR A 157 28.31 32.02 14.92
C THR A 157 28.99 30.78 14.36
N PHE A 158 28.61 29.61 14.85
CA PHE A 158 29.24 28.36 14.44
C PHE A 158 29.11 28.14 12.93
N GLN A 159 30.25 28.01 12.30
CA GLN A 159 30.38 27.64 10.88
C GLN A 159 31.09 26.29 10.79
N PRO A 160 30.42 25.25 10.28
CA PRO A 160 31.05 23.96 10.05
C PRO A 160 32.25 24.11 9.12
N LYS A 161 33.36 23.40 9.41
CA LYS A 161 34.47 23.31 8.45
C LYS A 161 33.99 22.65 7.18
N GLN A 162 34.54 23.08 6.03
CA GLN A 162 34.26 22.42 4.77
C GLN A 162 34.65 20.95 4.84
N GLY A 163 33.77 20.05 4.43
CA GLY A 163 33.97 18.60 4.52
C GLY A 163 33.63 17.97 5.86
N SER A 164 33.09 18.75 6.84
CA SER A 164 32.50 18.18 8.06
C SER A 164 31.09 17.62 7.80
N ASP A 165 30.64 16.72 8.69
CA ASP A 165 29.34 16.05 8.60
C ASP A 165 28.22 16.74 9.39
N TYR A 166 28.39 18.02 9.75
CA TYR A 166 27.33 18.76 10.41
C TYR A 166 26.11 18.94 9.52
N ILE A 167 24.95 18.58 10.03
CA ILE A 167 23.65 18.80 9.38
C ILE A 167 22.81 19.78 10.21
N ARG A 168 22.18 20.75 9.55
CA ARG A 168 21.27 21.68 10.24
C ARG A 168 19.85 21.10 10.25
N LEU A 169 19.26 20.98 11.43
CA LEU A 169 17.87 20.55 11.63
C LEU A 169 16.99 21.79 11.86
N THR A 170 16.00 21.98 10.98
CA THR A 170 15.10 23.15 11.01
C THR A 170 13.65 22.70 11.20
N THR A 171 12.78 23.61 11.60
CA THR A 171 11.36 23.33 11.83
C THR A 171 10.53 23.32 10.53
N HIS A 172 10.93 24.05 9.48
CA HIS A 172 10.15 24.25 8.26
C HIS A 172 10.93 23.86 6.99
N ASN A 173 10.24 23.25 6.01
CA ASN A 173 10.85 22.85 4.72
C ASN A 173 11.49 24.05 4.01
N ARG A 174 10.80 25.19 3.95
CA ARG A 174 11.30 26.40 3.28
C ARG A 174 12.64 26.88 3.86
N MET A 175 12.84 26.76 5.18
CA MET A 175 14.11 27.12 5.81
C MET A 175 15.23 26.18 5.36
N ALA A 176 14.97 24.88 5.32
CA ALA A 176 15.95 23.89 4.88
C ALA A 176 16.30 24.08 3.38
N GLU A 177 15.30 24.25 2.53
CA GLU A 177 15.47 24.48 1.10
C GLU A 177 16.27 25.74 0.82
N SER A 178 15.88 26.87 1.39
CA SER A 178 16.60 28.14 1.23
C SER A 178 18.06 28.03 1.69
N TYR A 179 18.33 27.36 2.82
CA TYR A 179 19.67 27.16 3.32
C TYR A 179 20.51 26.29 2.38
N ASN A 180 19.94 25.20 1.87
CA ASN A 180 20.61 24.31 0.92
C ASN A 180 20.92 25.01 -0.41
N GLU A 181 19.98 25.79 -0.94
CA GLU A 181 20.18 26.58 -2.16
C GLU A 181 21.27 27.64 -2.01
N ASP A 182 21.27 28.35 -0.88
CA ASP A 182 22.29 29.38 -0.60
C ASP A 182 23.68 28.74 -0.47
N GLN A 183 23.80 27.62 0.23
CA GLN A 183 25.06 26.88 0.34
C GLN A 183 25.55 26.38 -1.04
N LEU A 184 24.65 25.80 -1.84
CA LEU A 184 24.99 25.37 -3.19
C LEU A 184 25.39 26.53 -4.09
N ARG A 185 24.71 27.69 -4.00
CA ARG A 185 25.03 28.89 -4.77
C ARG A 185 26.41 29.41 -4.44
N ASN A 186 26.79 29.42 -3.17
CA ASN A 186 28.07 29.93 -2.67
C ASN A 186 29.28 29.07 -3.04
N LEU A 187 29.08 27.82 -3.48
CA LEU A 187 30.19 27.00 -3.99
C LEU A 187 30.68 27.57 -5.33
N PRO A 188 32.01 27.82 -5.46
CA PRO A 188 32.57 28.44 -6.68
C PRO A 188 32.67 27.50 -7.89
N THR A 189 32.38 26.23 -7.71
CA THR A 189 32.50 25.20 -8.74
C THR A 189 31.29 25.17 -9.67
N ARG A 190 31.51 24.57 -10.87
CA ARG A 190 30.44 24.42 -11.87
C ARG A 190 29.32 23.53 -11.37
N ALA A 191 28.06 23.92 -11.67
CA ALA A 191 26.87 23.11 -11.38
C ALA A 191 26.62 22.10 -12.49
N TYR A 192 26.21 20.89 -12.10
CA TYR A 192 25.74 19.81 -12.97
C TYR A 192 24.35 19.38 -12.50
N THR A 193 23.43 19.21 -13.45
CA THR A 193 22.04 18.82 -13.14
C THR A 193 21.74 17.48 -13.78
N PHE A 194 21.27 16.57 -12.96
CA PHE A 194 20.87 15.22 -13.34
C PHE A 194 19.35 15.13 -13.31
N SER A 195 18.75 14.95 -14.46
CA SER A 195 17.30 14.73 -14.55
C SER A 195 16.97 13.26 -14.35
N ALA A 196 15.98 12.98 -13.53
CA ALA A 196 15.52 11.61 -13.31
C ALA A 196 14.88 11.03 -14.59
N GLU A 197 15.00 9.72 -14.75
CA GLU A 197 14.30 8.97 -15.77
C GLU A 197 13.06 8.33 -15.14
N THR A 198 11.89 8.47 -15.78
CA THR A 198 10.64 7.84 -15.32
C THR A 198 10.04 6.99 -16.42
N GLU A 199 9.63 5.78 -16.08
CA GLU A 199 8.93 4.87 -16.97
C GLU A 199 7.60 4.43 -16.35
N GLY A 200 6.58 4.22 -17.17
CA GLY A 200 5.27 3.80 -16.71
C GLY A 200 4.56 4.83 -15.83
N ASN A 201 3.86 4.36 -14.79
CA ASN A 201 3.11 5.20 -13.87
C ASN A 201 3.86 5.40 -12.55
N PHE A 202 4.61 6.49 -12.44
CA PHE A 202 5.27 6.91 -11.19
C PHE A 202 4.86 8.35 -10.87
N PRO A 203 3.89 8.58 -9.97
CA PRO A 203 3.37 9.92 -9.66
C PRO A 203 4.43 10.81 -9.00
N GLU A 204 4.43 12.11 -9.31
CA GLU A 204 5.40 13.10 -8.80
C GLU A 204 5.45 13.16 -7.26
N TYR A 205 4.29 13.04 -6.59
CA TYR A 205 4.22 13.05 -5.12
C TYR A 205 4.92 11.84 -4.45
N ASN A 206 5.29 10.82 -5.24
CA ASN A 206 6.04 9.64 -4.79
C ASN A 206 7.55 9.74 -5.10
N TYR A 207 8.01 10.83 -5.70
CA TYR A 207 9.44 10.98 -6.01
C TYR A 207 10.29 10.90 -4.75
N PRO A 208 11.25 9.96 -4.70
CA PRO A 208 12.09 9.78 -3.52
C PRO A 208 13.10 10.92 -3.33
N THR A 209 13.49 11.58 -4.43
CA THR A 209 14.39 12.75 -4.45
C THR A 209 13.96 13.72 -5.56
N ASP A 210 14.70 14.82 -5.71
CA ASP A 210 14.41 15.85 -6.70
C ASP A 210 14.51 15.27 -8.12
N PHE A 211 13.52 15.59 -8.96
CA PHE A 211 13.56 15.17 -10.37
C PHE A 211 14.79 15.73 -11.08
N ASN A 212 15.11 17.00 -10.81
CA ASN A 212 16.33 17.65 -11.30
C ASN A 212 17.29 17.86 -10.12
N LEU A 213 18.19 16.91 -9.92
CA LEU A 213 19.19 16.98 -8.87
C LEU A 213 20.38 17.81 -9.35
N THR A 214 20.57 18.98 -8.77
CA THR A 214 21.71 19.87 -9.09
C THR A 214 22.80 19.77 -8.03
N LEU A 215 24.01 19.43 -8.47
CA LEU A 215 25.18 19.23 -7.61
C LEU A 215 26.39 20.04 -8.10
N LYS A 216 27.28 20.34 -7.18
CA LYS A 216 28.60 20.95 -7.42
C LYS A 216 29.66 20.18 -6.64
N VAL A 217 30.91 20.22 -7.08
CA VAL A 217 32.03 19.76 -6.24
C VAL A 217 32.05 20.54 -4.94
N GLY A 218 32.14 19.86 -3.81
CA GLY A 218 32.03 20.40 -2.45
C GLY A 218 30.61 20.41 -1.89
N ALA A 219 29.59 19.99 -2.66
CA ALA A 219 28.24 19.89 -2.15
C ALA A 219 28.10 18.82 -1.07
N GLN A 220 27.47 19.18 0.04
CA GLN A 220 27.09 18.22 1.07
C GLN A 220 25.80 17.51 0.68
N VAL A 221 25.85 16.19 0.66
CA VAL A 221 24.76 15.32 0.26
C VAL A 221 24.45 14.28 1.32
N MET A 222 23.24 13.79 1.32
CA MET A 222 22.82 12.66 2.14
C MET A 222 22.28 11.56 1.24
N PHE A 223 22.68 10.33 1.53
CA PHE A 223 22.13 9.15 0.88
C PHE A 223 20.71 8.90 1.38
N ILE A 224 19.80 8.59 0.47
CA ILE A 224 18.39 8.34 0.77
C ILE A 224 17.99 6.86 0.59
N ARG A 225 18.99 5.99 0.45
CA ARG A 225 18.82 4.54 0.30
C ARG A 225 20.03 3.82 0.92
N ASN A 226 19.86 2.54 1.24
CA ASN A 226 20.96 1.68 1.64
C ASN A 226 21.64 1.10 0.39
N ASP A 227 22.95 1.08 0.37
CA ASP A 227 23.74 0.44 -0.67
C ASP A 227 23.74 -1.08 -0.50
N ASN A 228 23.67 -1.82 -1.60
CA ASN A 228 23.64 -3.27 -1.59
C ASN A 228 24.96 -3.90 -1.11
N ILE A 229 26.09 -3.20 -1.27
CA ILE A 229 27.42 -3.65 -0.82
C ILE A 229 27.91 -2.92 0.43
N GLY A 230 27.06 -2.08 1.04
CA GLY A 230 27.29 -1.48 2.34
C GLY A 230 28.22 -0.26 2.39
N ARG A 231 28.52 0.38 1.25
CA ARG A 231 29.32 1.64 1.20
C ARG A 231 28.61 2.79 1.87
N TYR A 232 27.27 2.83 1.78
CA TYR A 232 26.43 3.87 2.40
C TYR A 232 25.09 3.30 2.87
N TYR A 233 24.47 4.04 3.77
CA TYR A 233 23.13 3.76 4.30
C TYR A 233 22.26 5.01 4.25
N ASN A 234 20.96 4.84 4.35
CA ASN A 234 20.01 5.95 4.38
C ASN A 234 20.30 6.89 5.55
N GLY A 235 20.53 8.16 5.26
CA GLY A 235 20.93 9.17 6.24
C GLY A 235 22.44 9.41 6.36
N ARG A 236 23.30 8.60 5.70
CA ARG A 236 24.75 8.86 5.67
C ARG A 236 25.04 10.14 4.91
N ILE A 237 25.83 11.01 5.52
CA ILE A 237 26.27 12.28 4.92
C ILE A 237 27.59 12.06 4.17
N GLY A 238 27.77 12.76 3.07
CA GLY A 238 29.00 12.78 2.30
C GLY A 238 29.18 14.10 1.56
N HIS A 239 30.36 14.28 0.98
CA HIS A 239 30.69 15.45 0.18
C HIS A 239 31.05 15.04 -1.24
N VAL A 240 30.50 15.74 -2.22
CA VAL A 240 30.81 15.54 -3.62
C VAL A 240 32.26 15.98 -3.87
N THR A 241 33.14 15.04 -4.21
CA THR A 241 34.53 15.28 -4.52
C THR A 241 34.80 15.46 -6.00
N TYR A 242 33.94 14.81 -6.81
CA TYR A 242 33.98 14.90 -8.27
C TYR A 242 32.55 14.83 -8.82
N VAL A 243 32.27 15.63 -9.84
CA VAL A 243 31.03 15.55 -10.60
C VAL A 243 31.25 16.06 -12.03
N ASP A 244 30.74 15.30 -12.98
CA ASP A 244 30.60 15.68 -14.39
C ASP A 244 29.19 15.26 -14.90
N ASN A 245 29.01 15.17 -16.23
CA ASN A 245 27.68 14.80 -16.79
C ASN A 245 27.31 13.31 -16.60
N GLU A 246 28.27 12.44 -16.27
CA GLU A 246 28.08 10.99 -16.25
C GLU A 246 28.41 10.37 -14.89
N LYS A 247 29.20 11.06 -14.06
CA LYS A 247 29.76 10.49 -12.85
C LYS A 247 29.65 11.43 -11.66
N ILE A 248 29.36 10.86 -10.50
CA ILE A 248 29.38 11.53 -9.20
C ILE A 248 30.22 10.69 -8.26
N SER A 249 31.28 11.30 -7.66
CA SER A 249 32.04 10.66 -6.60
C SER A 249 31.83 11.39 -5.28
N VAL A 250 31.65 10.64 -4.21
CA VAL A 250 31.34 11.14 -2.87
C VAL A 250 32.32 10.57 -1.88
N LEU A 251 32.82 11.41 -0.97
CA LEU A 251 33.63 11.02 0.19
C LEU A 251 32.76 11.20 1.44
N CYS A 252 32.59 10.13 2.20
CA CYS A 252 31.90 10.20 3.49
C CYS A 252 32.89 10.33 4.64
N PRO A 253 32.55 10.97 5.75
CA PRO A 253 33.34 11.02 6.95
C PRO A 253 33.71 9.61 7.43
N GLY A 254 35.03 9.40 7.68
CA GLY A 254 35.60 8.12 8.08
C GLY A 254 36.04 7.22 6.95
N ASP A 255 35.76 7.55 5.70
CA ASP A 255 36.32 6.83 4.53
C ASP A 255 37.67 7.41 4.14
N GLU A 256 38.57 6.55 3.69
CA GLU A 256 39.92 6.96 3.22
C GLU A 256 39.89 7.49 1.78
N GLU A 257 38.99 6.94 0.95
CA GLU A 257 38.91 7.27 -0.47
C GLU A 257 37.41 7.55 -0.87
N PRO A 258 37.19 8.46 -1.84
CA PRO A 258 35.88 8.68 -2.41
C PRO A 258 35.44 7.48 -3.25
N PHE A 259 34.15 7.22 -3.30
CA PHE A 259 33.53 6.20 -4.15
C PHE A 259 32.54 6.79 -5.13
N ASP A 260 32.36 6.09 -6.25
CA ASP A 260 31.39 6.47 -7.27
C ASP A 260 30.00 6.06 -6.87
N VAL A 261 29.07 6.98 -7.04
CA VAL A 261 27.65 6.76 -6.78
C VAL A 261 26.96 6.42 -8.10
N GLU A 262 26.20 5.34 -8.09
CA GLU A 262 25.42 4.91 -9.23
C GLU A 262 23.97 5.38 -9.09
N ALA A 263 23.29 5.60 -10.23
CA ALA A 263 21.86 5.89 -10.22
C ALA A 263 21.08 4.64 -9.82
N GLU A 264 20.15 4.82 -8.92
CA GLU A 264 19.28 3.78 -8.38
C GLU A 264 17.88 3.87 -8.96
N THR A 265 17.23 2.72 -9.09
CA THR A 265 15.86 2.63 -9.57
C THR A 265 14.91 2.36 -8.41
N TRP A 266 13.90 3.21 -8.27
CA TRP A 266 12.77 2.99 -7.38
C TRP A 266 11.57 2.50 -8.19
N GLU A 267 10.83 1.56 -7.64
CA GLU A 267 9.68 0.96 -8.28
C GLU A 267 8.39 1.43 -7.59
N ASN A 268 7.44 1.89 -8.39
CA ASN A 268 6.06 2.03 -7.94
C ASN A 268 5.37 0.70 -8.15
N THR A 269 5.23 -0.07 -7.09
CA THR A 269 4.71 -1.44 -7.15
C THR A 269 3.23 -1.49 -6.74
N LYS A 270 2.49 -2.31 -7.47
CA LYS A 270 1.14 -2.75 -7.09
C LYS A 270 1.22 -4.19 -6.61
N TYR A 271 0.76 -4.42 -5.40
CA TYR A 271 0.73 -5.78 -4.85
C TYR A 271 -0.49 -6.53 -5.36
N THR A 272 -0.28 -7.73 -5.86
CA THR A 272 -1.32 -8.65 -6.34
C THR A 272 -1.14 -10.01 -5.68
N LEU A 273 -2.25 -10.72 -5.46
CA LEU A 273 -2.19 -12.10 -4.98
C LEU A 273 -2.05 -13.03 -6.18
N ASN A 274 -0.95 -13.79 -6.25
CA ASN A 274 -0.78 -14.86 -7.23
C ASN A 274 -1.70 -16.02 -6.87
N GLU A 275 -2.66 -16.31 -7.74
CA GLU A 275 -3.69 -17.32 -7.48
C GLU A 275 -3.15 -18.77 -7.49
N LYS A 276 -1.97 -18.99 -8.10
CA LYS A 276 -1.33 -20.32 -8.13
C LYS A 276 -0.45 -20.57 -6.93
N THR A 277 0.43 -19.61 -6.61
CA THR A 277 1.39 -19.74 -5.52
C THR A 277 0.80 -19.34 -4.16
N LYS A 278 -0.37 -18.68 -4.16
CA LYS A 278 -1.01 -18.08 -2.96
C LYS A 278 -0.15 -17.04 -2.27
N GLN A 279 0.87 -16.52 -2.96
CA GLN A 279 1.77 -15.48 -2.46
C GLN A 279 1.40 -14.10 -3.01
N ILE A 280 1.69 -13.06 -2.23
CA ILE A 280 1.58 -11.68 -2.71
C ILE A 280 2.80 -11.39 -3.59
N GLU A 281 2.55 -11.01 -4.84
CA GLU A 281 3.56 -10.60 -5.80
C GLU A 281 3.50 -9.09 -6.02
N ALA A 282 4.67 -8.48 -6.22
CA ALA A 282 4.80 -7.08 -6.56
C ALA A 282 4.80 -6.92 -8.08
N GLU A 283 3.84 -6.18 -8.62
CA GLU A 283 3.77 -5.81 -10.04
C GLU A 283 4.25 -4.37 -10.18
N VAL A 284 5.35 -4.16 -10.89
CA VAL A 284 5.90 -2.83 -11.14
C VAL A 284 5.00 -2.06 -12.10
N GLN A 285 4.46 -0.95 -11.63
CA GLN A 285 3.58 -0.06 -12.42
C GLN A 285 4.37 1.05 -13.11
N GLY A 286 5.50 1.41 -12.54
CA GLY A 286 6.40 2.41 -13.08
C GLY A 286 7.69 2.47 -12.28
N THR A 287 8.70 3.09 -12.85
CA THR A 287 10.02 3.26 -12.26
C THR A 287 10.43 4.72 -12.24
N PHE A 288 11.27 5.07 -11.27
CA PHE A 288 11.95 6.36 -11.15
C PHE A 288 13.43 6.07 -10.93
N LYS A 289 14.28 6.51 -11.85
CA LYS A 289 15.73 6.31 -11.78
C LYS A 289 16.44 7.63 -11.57
N GLN A 290 17.22 7.73 -10.50
CA GLN A 290 17.98 8.91 -10.13
C GLN A 290 19.12 8.50 -9.20
N TYR A 291 20.11 9.36 -9.02
CA TYR A 291 21.11 9.19 -7.97
C TYR A 291 20.47 9.22 -6.59
N PRO A 292 20.83 8.30 -5.66
CA PRO A 292 20.21 8.20 -4.33
C PRO A 292 20.73 9.29 -3.38
N LEU A 293 20.76 10.52 -3.84
CA LEU A 293 21.34 11.67 -3.17
C LEU A 293 20.33 12.81 -3.02
N ARG A 294 20.50 13.58 -1.97
CA ARG A 294 19.79 14.84 -1.73
C ARG A 294 20.76 15.83 -1.11
N LEU A 295 20.62 17.13 -1.43
CA LEU A 295 21.36 18.17 -0.71
C LEU A 295 21.02 18.11 0.78
N ALA A 296 22.01 18.19 1.64
CA ALA A 296 21.86 17.92 3.05
C ALA A 296 22.73 18.81 3.98
N TRP A 297 22.92 20.07 3.67
CA TRP A 297 23.39 21.02 4.67
C TRP A 297 22.30 21.30 5.71
N ALA A 298 21.02 21.27 5.28
CA ALA A 298 19.87 21.38 6.16
C ALA A 298 18.76 20.42 5.74
N ILE A 299 18.07 19.86 6.75
CA ILE A 299 16.81 19.11 6.60
C ILE A 299 15.82 19.53 7.68
N THR A 300 14.55 19.20 7.52
CA THR A 300 13.59 19.43 8.60
C THR A 300 13.66 18.36 9.68
N ILE A 301 13.27 18.74 10.91
CA ILE A 301 13.15 17.81 12.05
C ILE A 301 12.26 16.63 11.68
N HIS A 302 11.15 16.84 10.96
CA HIS A 302 10.27 15.75 10.48
C HIS A 302 11.01 14.77 9.54
N LYS A 303 11.77 15.30 8.58
CA LYS A 303 12.54 14.44 7.65
C LYS A 303 13.75 13.76 8.31
N SER A 304 14.18 14.23 9.48
CA SER A 304 15.25 13.60 10.26
C SER A 304 14.75 12.42 11.10
N GLN A 305 13.46 12.19 11.20
CA GLN A 305 12.89 11.08 11.96
C GLN A 305 13.41 9.74 11.43
N GLY A 306 13.77 8.83 12.33
CA GLY A 306 14.43 7.57 11.95
C GLY A 306 15.93 7.68 11.67
N LEU A 307 16.49 8.88 11.39
CA LEU A 307 17.90 9.08 11.12
C LEU A 307 18.70 9.32 12.41
N THR A 308 20.02 9.17 12.30
CA THR A 308 20.98 9.40 13.40
C THR A 308 22.21 10.10 12.85
N PHE A 309 22.68 11.16 13.54
CA PHE A 309 23.82 11.96 13.13
C PHE A 309 24.90 11.98 14.21
N GLU A 310 26.16 12.00 13.78
CA GLU A 310 27.28 12.25 14.70
C GLU A 310 27.28 13.71 15.14
N HIS A 311 27.03 14.64 14.21
CA HIS A 311 27.04 16.08 14.44
C HIS A 311 25.78 16.74 13.89
N ALA A 312 25.16 17.60 14.68
CA ALA A 312 23.96 18.33 14.29
C ALA A 312 23.93 19.77 14.78
N ILE A 313 23.46 20.69 13.95
CA ILE A 313 23.14 22.08 14.31
C ILE A 313 21.63 22.16 14.46
N ILE A 314 21.15 22.42 15.68
CA ILE A 314 19.73 22.49 15.98
C ILE A 314 19.23 23.93 15.92
N ASP A 315 18.30 24.18 15.02
CA ASP A 315 17.58 25.46 14.91
C ASP A 315 16.10 25.20 15.25
N ALA A 316 15.82 25.24 16.57
CA ALA A 316 14.51 24.90 17.12
C ALA A 316 13.77 26.10 17.74
N GLN A 317 14.24 27.32 17.53
CA GLN A 317 13.59 28.53 18.08
C GLN A 317 12.15 28.69 17.61
N ALA A 318 11.85 28.31 16.35
CA ALA A 318 10.53 28.32 15.74
C ALA A 318 9.75 27.00 15.92
N SER A 319 10.04 26.22 16.98
CA SER A 319 9.26 25.01 17.27
C SER A 319 7.81 25.37 17.61
N PHE A 320 6.88 24.68 16.97
CA PHE A 320 5.44 24.97 17.07
C PHE A 320 4.61 23.76 17.49
N ALA A 321 5.20 22.58 17.56
CA ALA A 321 4.50 21.34 17.91
C ALA A 321 5.22 20.58 19.03
N SER A 322 4.45 19.85 19.82
CA SER A 322 4.95 18.96 20.85
C SER A 322 5.97 17.95 20.29
N GLY A 323 7.00 17.66 21.08
CA GLY A 323 8.05 16.72 20.76
C GLY A 323 9.12 17.17 19.74
N GLN A 324 8.95 18.31 19.05
CA GLN A 324 9.92 18.74 18.01
C GLN A 324 11.33 18.92 18.55
N VAL A 325 11.48 19.56 19.71
CA VAL A 325 12.80 19.77 20.35
C VAL A 325 13.43 18.45 20.74
N TYR A 326 12.65 17.58 21.38
CA TYR A 326 13.12 16.25 21.75
C TYR A 326 13.58 15.44 20.52
N VAL A 327 12.76 15.42 19.45
CA VAL A 327 13.13 14.73 18.21
C VAL A 327 14.43 15.28 17.63
N ALA A 328 14.59 16.60 17.56
CA ALA A 328 15.79 17.22 17.01
C ALA A 328 17.05 16.83 17.81
N LEU A 329 17.00 16.98 19.13
CA LEU A 329 18.11 16.65 20.02
C LEU A 329 18.43 15.15 20.01
N SER A 330 17.42 14.30 20.03
CA SER A 330 17.58 12.85 20.02
C SER A 330 18.14 12.27 18.71
N ARG A 331 18.24 13.08 17.65
CA ARG A 331 18.92 12.66 16.40
C ARG A 331 20.43 12.57 16.56
N CYS A 332 21.00 13.32 17.50
CA CYS A 332 22.45 13.31 17.74
C CYS A 332 22.87 12.18 18.69
N LYS A 333 24.01 11.57 18.42
CA LYS A 333 24.54 10.49 19.26
C LYS A 333 25.05 10.94 20.61
N SER A 334 25.62 12.16 20.67
CA SER A 334 26.20 12.71 21.90
C SER A 334 25.90 14.21 22.03
N LEU A 335 26.05 14.73 23.25
CA LEU A 335 25.91 16.16 23.52
C LEU A 335 27.04 16.98 22.87
N GLU A 336 28.23 16.40 22.75
CA GLU A 336 29.41 17.04 22.16
C GLU A 336 29.23 17.31 20.66
N GLY A 337 28.53 16.41 19.94
CA GLY A 337 28.22 16.57 18.54
C GLY A 337 27.13 17.58 18.22
N LEU A 338 26.50 18.14 19.27
CA LEU A 338 25.37 19.03 19.14
C LEU A 338 25.79 20.50 19.23
N VAL A 339 25.28 21.33 18.34
CA VAL A 339 25.39 22.80 18.37
C VAL A 339 23.98 23.38 18.30
N LEU A 340 23.68 24.37 19.14
CA LEU A 340 22.41 25.12 19.10
C LEU A 340 22.61 26.40 18.32
N ALA A 341 21.87 26.59 17.24
CA ALA A 341 21.84 27.83 16.49
C ALA A 341 21.04 28.94 17.21
N SER A 342 20.14 28.54 18.10
CA SER A 342 19.33 29.39 18.95
C SER A 342 19.21 28.77 20.35
N PRO A 343 19.12 29.58 21.44
CA PRO A 343 18.97 29.01 22.76
C PRO A 343 17.60 28.37 22.92
N ILE A 344 17.56 27.25 23.65
CA ILE A 344 16.33 26.53 23.98
C ILE A 344 15.85 27.01 25.35
N GLY A 345 14.64 27.56 25.41
CA GLY A 345 13.96 27.93 26.63
C GLY A 345 12.77 27.00 26.93
N ASN A 346 12.21 27.10 28.13
CA ASN A 346 11.04 26.30 28.52
C ASN A 346 9.86 26.39 27.53
N ALA A 347 9.65 27.57 26.94
CA ALA A 347 8.57 27.80 25.98
C ALA A 347 8.71 26.98 24.66
N ALA A 348 9.93 26.57 24.33
CA ALA A 348 10.18 25.73 23.14
C ALA A 348 9.91 24.24 23.41
N ILE A 349 9.90 23.82 24.68
CA ILE A 349 9.64 22.45 25.10
C ILE A 349 8.13 22.29 25.30
N ILE A 350 7.45 22.00 24.22
CA ILE A 350 6.00 21.88 24.19
C ILE A 350 5.63 20.45 24.48
N ASN A 351 4.88 20.21 25.56
CA ASN A 351 4.32 18.91 25.90
C ASN A 351 2.79 18.99 25.89
N ASP A 352 2.17 17.89 25.48
CA ASP A 352 0.71 17.75 25.46
C ASP A 352 0.26 16.91 26.65
N SER A 353 -0.51 17.49 27.56
CA SER A 353 -1.01 16.80 28.76
C SER A 353 -1.83 15.56 28.41
N ARG A 354 -2.57 15.58 27.29
CA ARG A 354 -3.34 14.43 26.81
C ARG A 354 -2.45 13.22 26.53
N VAL A 355 -1.24 13.44 26.03
CA VAL A 355 -0.24 12.39 25.79
C VAL A 355 0.30 11.88 27.11
N SER A 356 0.64 12.75 28.05
CA SER A 356 1.15 12.37 29.36
C SER A 356 0.13 11.55 30.16
N ASP A 357 -1.14 11.98 30.15
CA ASP A 357 -2.25 11.27 30.80
C ASP A 357 -2.46 9.88 30.18
N TYR A 358 -2.43 9.82 28.85
CA TYR A 358 -2.56 8.54 28.14
C TYR A 358 -1.41 7.58 28.48
N ILE A 359 -0.15 8.04 28.46
CA ILE A 359 1.02 7.20 28.76
C ILE A 359 0.93 6.69 30.20
N SER A 360 0.62 7.55 31.17
CA SER A 360 0.49 7.17 32.59
C SER A 360 -0.57 6.06 32.75
N HIS A 361 -1.72 6.24 32.13
CA HIS A 361 -2.79 5.23 32.15
C HIS A 361 -2.37 3.92 31.49
N GLN A 362 -1.69 3.98 30.33
CA GLN A 362 -1.23 2.79 29.61
C GLN A 362 -0.16 2.01 30.39
N THR A 363 0.71 2.67 31.11
CA THR A 363 1.73 2.02 31.95
C THR A 363 1.08 1.21 33.06
N GLU A 364 0.05 1.75 33.71
CA GLU A 364 -0.72 1.02 34.73
C GLU A 364 -1.48 -0.17 34.14
N GLU A 365 -2.14 0.03 32.98
CA GLU A 365 -2.90 -1.02 32.30
C GLU A 365 -1.97 -2.13 31.76
N ALA A 366 -0.77 -1.81 31.30
CA ALA A 366 0.22 -2.79 30.85
C ALA A 366 0.60 -3.77 31.97
N GLN A 367 0.86 -3.27 33.20
CA GLN A 367 1.17 -4.12 34.32
C GLN A 367 0.00 -5.05 34.67
N LYS A 368 -1.23 -4.53 34.67
CA LYS A 368 -2.43 -5.36 34.90
C LYS A 368 -2.59 -6.42 33.79
N SER A 369 -2.39 -6.06 32.53
CA SER A 369 -2.53 -6.96 31.38
C SER A 369 -1.56 -8.15 31.44
N ILE A 370 -0.31 -7.93 31.89
CA ILE A 370 0.65 -9.00 32.06
C ILE A 370 0.14 -10.04 33.11
N SER A 371 -0.47 -9.57 34.19
CA SER A 371 -1.00 -10.46 35.23
C SER A 371 -2.18 -11.32 34.76
N VAL A 372 -2.98 -10.84 33.83
CA VAL A 372 -4.16 -11.54 33.26
C VAL A 372 -3.87 -12.29 31.96
N LEU A 373 -2.63 -12.26 31.46
CA LEU A 373 -2.25 -12.91 30.22
C LEU A 373 -2.67 -14.39 30.09
N PRO A 374 -2.55 -15.24 31.14
CA PRO A 374 -3.04 -16.62 31.09
C PRO A 374 -4.54 -16.67 30.80
N THR A 375 -5.36 -15.85 31.45
CA THR A 375 -6.81 -15.77 31.25
C THR A 375 -7.14 -15.30 29.85
N LEU A 376 -6.42 -14.30 29.32
CA LEU A 376 -6.60 -13.81 27.96
C LEU A 376 -6.30 -14.89 26.91
N LYS A 377 -5.29 -15.74 27.12
CA LYS A 377 -5.01 -16.89 26.24
C LYS A 377 -6.14 -17.91 26.24
N GLU A 378 -6.73 -18.17 27.40
CA GLU A 378 -7.87 -19.06 27.52
C GLU A 378 -9.12 -18.50 26.82
N GLU A 379 -9.40 -17.21 27.03
CA GLU A 379 -10.49 -16.52 26.35
C GLU A 379 -10.29 -16.50 24.83
N TYR A 380 -9.06 -16.29 24.38
CA TYR A 380 -8.73 -16.33 22.95
C TYR A 380 -8.96 -17.71 22.34
N TYR A 381 -8.52 -18.79 23.00
CA TYR A 381 -8.81 -20.16 22.58
C TYR A 381 -10.32 -20.40 22.45
N ARG A 382 -11.09 -19.99 23.44
CA ARG A 382 -12.56 -20.09 23.47
C ARG A 382 -13.20 -19.29 22.32
N GLN A 383 -12.71 -18.09 22.10
CA GLN A 383 -13.22 -17.22 21.03
C GLN A 383 -12.97 -17.83 19.64
N LEU A 384 -11.79 -18.38 19.37
CA LEU A 384 -11.49 -19.04 18.12
C LEU A 384 -12.37 -20.28 17.90
N LEU A 385 -12.65 -21.04 18.94
CA LEU A 385 -13.54 -22.18 18.86
C LEU A 385 -15.00 -21.77 18.55
N ILE A 386 -15.47 -20.67 19.11
CA ILE A 386 -16.77 -20.09 18.78
C ILE A 386 -16.78 -19.60 17.33
N GLU A 387 -15.71 -18.95 16.89
CA GLU A 387 -15.56 -18.44 15.52
C GLU A 387 -15.59 -19.56 14.46
N MET A 388 -14.98 -20.70 14.75
CA MET A 388 -15.01 -21.86 13.87
C MET A 388 -16.43 -22.27 13.50
N PHE A 389 -17.35 -22.23 14.47
CA PHE A 389 -18.76 -22.58 14.29
C PHE A 389 -19.69 -21.38 14.11
N ASN A 390 -19.17 -20.22 13.69
CA ASN A 390 -19.99 -19.06 13.32
C ASN A 390 -20.27 -19.08 11.82
N PHE A 391 -21.54 -19.04 11.44
CA PHE A 391 -22.00 -19.10 10.04
C PHE A 391 -22.83 -17.85 9.65
N ASN A 392 -22.80 -16.78 10.44
CA ASN A 392 -23.60 -15.59 10.18
C ASN A 392 -23.26 -14.92 8.85
N ASP A 393 -21.98 -14.97 8.41
CA ASP A 393 -21.57 -14.41 7.13
C ASP A 393 -22.23 -15.13 5.95
N LEU A 394 -22.37 -16.46 6.01
CA LEU A 394 -23.09 -17.23 5.00
C LEU A 394 -24.55 -16.78 4.91
N LYS A 395 -25.24 -16.54 6.03
CA LYS A 395 -26.60 -16.02 6.06
C LYS A 395 -26.70 -14.63 5.44
N VAL A 396 -25.77 -13.74 5.76
CA VAL A 396 -25.74 -12.37 5.23
C VAL A 396 -25.58 -12.38 3.71
N TYR A 397 -24.63 -13.17 3.19
CA TYR A 397 -24.36 -13.24 1.76
C TYR A 397 -25.47 -13.98 1.01
N GLU A 398 -26.03 -15.05 1.58
CA GLU A 398 -27.18 -15.75 1.01
C GLU A 398 -28.40 -14.85 0.93
N ALA A 399 -28.71 -14.09 1.99
CA ALA A 399 -29.81 -13.12 1.99
C ALA A 399 -29.58 -11.96 1.01
N ALA A 400 -28.33 -11.55 0.81
CA ALA A 400 -27.99 -10.53 -0.18
C ALA A 400 -28.18 -11.06 -1.62
N LEU A 401 -27.75 -12.29 -1.90
CA LEU A 401 -27.94 -12.91 -3.20
C LEU A 401 -29.42 -13.16 -3.49
N PHE A 402 -30.19 -13.66 -2.52
CA PHE A 402 -31.62 -13.86 -2.66
C PHE A 402 -32.38 -12.58 -3.00
N ARG A 403 -32.00 -11.44 -2.40
CA ARG A 403 -32.56 -10.11 -2.76
C ARG A 403 -32.24 -9.75 -4.21
N VAL A 404 -31.03 -9.96 -4.67
CA VAL A 404 -30.65 -9.69 -6.07
C VAL A 404 -31.40 -10.60 -7.03
N LEU A 405 -31.56 -11.88 -6.70
CA LEU A 405 -32.32 -12.84 -7.50
C LEU A 405 -33.78 -12.47 -7.62
N THR A 406 -34.42 -12.07 -6.53
CA THR A 406 -35.84 -11.63 -6.53
C THR A 406 -36.04 -10.31 -7.28
N GLU A 407 -35.08 -9.39 -7.25
CA GLU A 407 -35.18 -8.07 -7.91
C GLU A 407 -34.91 -8.15 -9.42
N PHE A 408 -33.88 -8.88 -9.85
CA PHE A 408 -33.41 -8.86 -11.23
C PHE A 408 -33.59 -10.17 -11.99
N PHE A 409 -33.83 -11.30 -11.30
CA PHE A 409 -33.89 -12.65 -11.86
C PHE A 409 -35.22 -13.35 -11.49
N PHE A 410 -36.29 -12.57 -11.33
CA PHE A 410 -37.62 -13.07 -10.90
C PHE A 410 -38.19 -14.15 -11.80
N LYS A 411 -37.75 -14.26 -13.06
CA LYS A 411 -38.16 -15.30 -14.00
C LYS A 411 -37.69 -16.72 -13.60
N TYR A 412 -36.64 -16.80 -12.81
CA TYR A 412 -36.08 -18.07 -12.34
C TYR A 412 -36.74 -18.52 -11.02
N THR A 413 -38.05 -18.80 -11.08
CA THR A 413 -38.86 -19.09 -9.89
C THR A 413 -38.33 -20.29 -9.08
N LYS A 414 -37.80 -21.33 -9.75
CA LYS A 414 -37.20 -22.49 -9.08
C LYS A 414 -35.94 -22.12 -8.30
N ILE A 415 -35.05 -21.29 -8.87
CA ILE A 415 -33.84 -20.83 -8.22
C ILE A 415 -34.19 -19.95 -7.00
N ASN A 416 -35.15 -19.03 -7.17
CA ASN A 416 -35.65 -18.20 -6.05
C ASN A 416 -36.24 -19.06 -4.92
N ALA A 417 -36.97 -20.13 -5.23
CA ALA A 417 -37.49 -21.06 -4.24
C ALA A 417 -36.37 -21.82 -3.51
N LEU A 418 -35.33 -22.27 -4.23
CA LEU A 418 -34.14 -22.93 -3.63
C LEU A 418 -33.43 -22.02 -2.64
N HIS A 419 -33.16 -20.76 -2.99
CA HIS A 419 -32.51 -19.81 -2.08
C HIS A 419 -33.39 -19.46 -0.87
N LYS A 420 -34.72 -19.38 -1.04
CA LYS A 420 -35.62 -19.20 0.09
C LYS A 420 -35.56 -20.39 1.06
N MET A 421 -35.51 -21.62 0.54
CA MET A 421 -35.33 -22.85 1.35
C MET A 421 -33.95 -22.85 2.02
N ALA A 422 -32.89 -22.55 1.27
CA ALA A 422 -31.53 -22.47 1.79
C ALA A 422 -31.41 -21.51 2.98
N LEU A 423 -32.05 -20.32 2.93
CA LEU A 423 -32.10 -19.39 4.05
C LEU A 423 -32.80 -19.99 5.28
N SER A 424 -33.91 -20.69 5.08
CA SER A 424 -34.65 -21.33 6.18
C SER A 424 -33.85 -22.46 6.80
N ASP A 425 -33.24 -23.31 5.97
CA ASP A 425 -32.41 -24.43 6.44
C ASP A 425 -31.16 -23.95 7.14
N LEU A 426 -30.50 -22.92 6.59
CA LEU A 426 -29.34 -22.29 7.21
C LEU A 426 -29.67 -21.74 8.60
N GLU A 427 -30.84 -21.10 8.78
CA GLU A 427 -31.28 -20.58 10.08
C GLU A 427 -31.53 -21.69 11.08
N ASN A 428 -32.31 -22.72 10.68
CA ASN A 428 -32.79 -23.75 11.60
C ASN A 428 -31.77 -24.84 11.89
N ARG A 429 -31.07 -25.33 10.86
CA ARG A 429 -30.19 -26.50 10.95
C ARG A 429 -28.73 -26.12 11.23
N VAL A 430 -28.30 -24.93 10.82
CA VAL A 430 -26.89 -24.50 10.97
C VAL A 430 -26.78 -23.45 12.09
N ILE A 431 -27.39 -22.29 11.95
CA ILE A 431 -27.23 -21.19 12.90
C ILE A 431 -27.86 -21.52 14.25
N GLY A 432 -29.07 -22.09 14.26
CA GLY A 432 -29.73 -22.52 15.49
C GLY A 432 -28.94 -23.54 16.29
N VAL A 433 -28.22 -24.45 15.62
CA VAL A 433 -27.31 -25.42 16.27
C VAL A 433 -26.00 -24.75 16.70
N SER A 434 -25.43 -23.88 15.85
CA SER A 434 -24.24 -23.09 16.19
C SER A 434 -24.42 -22.25 17.46
N MET A 435 -25.58 -21.62 17.65
CA MET A 435 -25.89 -20.87 18.85
C MET A 435 -25.92 -21.75 20.13
N LYS A 436 -26.36 -23.00 20.00
CA LYS A 436 -26.29 -23.97 21.11
C LYS A 436 -24.86 -24.36 21.43
N TRP A 437 -24.03 -24.53 20.41
CA TRP A 437 -22.59 -24.76 20.54
C TRP A 437 -21.92 -23.59 21.26
N GLU A 438 -22.15 -22.35 20.81
CA GLU A 438 -21.62 -21.15 21.45
C GLU A 438 -21.98 -21.07 22.94
N LYS A 439 -23.25 -21.34 23.28
CA LYS A 439 -23.69 -21.38 24.68
C LYS A 439 -22.96 -22.45 25.48
N THR A 440 -22.75 -23.63 24.92
CA THR A 440 -22.03 -24.74 25.54
C THR A 440 -20.57 -24.36 25.79
N ILE A 441 -19.87 -23.83 24.77
CA ILE A 441 -18.47 -23.43 24.86
C ILE A 441 -18.29 -22.32 25.93
N LYS A 442 -19.21 -21.36 25.99
CA LYS A 442 -19.17 -20.27 26.98
C LYS A 442 -19.36 -20.76 28.42
N SER A 443 -20.07 -21.87 28.63
CA SER A 443 -20.33 -22.42 29.95
C SER A 443 -19.25 -23.38 30.46
N MET A 444 -18.30 -23.81 29.63
CA MET A 444 -17.26 -24.78 30.00
C MET A 444 -15.99 -24.08 30.48
N THR A 445 -15.25 -24.71 31.37
CA THR A 445 -13.89 -24.28 31.75
C THR A 445 -12.90 -24.63 30.65
N THR A 446 -11.74 -23.96 30.62
CA THR A 446 -10.68 -24.24 29.65
C THR A 446 -10.18 -25.69 29.73
N GLU A 447 -10.05 -26.23 30.92
CA GLU A 447 -9.68 -27.63 31.14
C GLU A 447 -10.69 -28.56 30.47
N GLN A 448 -11.99 -28.27 30.59
CA GLN A 448 -13.06 -29.06 29.95
C GLN A 448 -12.99 -28.97 28.43
N LEU A 449 -12.67 -27.79 27.89
CA LEU A 449 -12.54 -27.58 26.45
C LEU A 449 -11.32 -28.27 25.82
N GLN A 450 -10.30 -28.58 26.61
CA GLN A 450 -9.07 -29.25 26.16
C GLN A 450 -9.07 -30.76 26.38
N ARG A 451 -10.11 -31.34 26.99
CA ARG A 451 -10.23 -32.76 27.18
C ARG A 451 -10.44 -33.53 25.89
N GLU A 452 -9.93 -34.75 25.79
CA GLU A 452 -10.02 -35.59 24.58
C GLU A 452 -11.47 -35.84 24.15
N ASP A 453 -12.38 -36.08 25.13
CA ASP A 453 -13.80 -36.27 24.82
C ASP A 453 -14.44 -35.05 24.16
N PHE A 454 -13.98 -33.83 24.49
CA PHE A 454 -14.46 -32.61 23.89
C PHE A 454 -13.79 -32.34 22.52
N LYS A 455 -12.51 -32.68 22.35
CA LYS A 455 -11.84 -32.62 21.04
C LYS A 455 -12.55 -33.49 20.00
N GLU A 456 -12.89 -34.72 20.37
CA GLU A 456 -13.69 -35.59 19.52
C GLU A 456 -15.08 -35.02 19.21
N ARG A 457 -15.67 -34.32 20.17
CA ARG A 457 -16.95 -33.64 19.95
C ARG A 457 -16.81 -32.47 18.97
N ILE A 458 -15.69 -31.74 18.99
CA ILE A 458 -15.39 -30.69 18.00
C ILE A 458 -15.33 -31.29 16.59
N LYS A 459 -14.60 -32.41 16.39
CA LYS A 459 -14.51 -33.11 15.10
C LYS A 459 -15.88 -33.55 14.60
N LYS A 460 -16.71 -34.13 15.47
CA LYS A 460 -18.10 -34.49 15.14
C LYS A 460 -18.96 -33.27 14.81
N GLY A 461 -18.75 -32.14 15.49
CA GLY A 461 -19.39 -30.87 15.16
C GLY A 461 -18.97 -30.34 13.79
N ALA A 462 -17.68 -30.42 13.47
CA ALA A 462 -17.18 -30.05 12.14
C ALA A 462 -17.81 -30.90 11.03
N LEU A 463 -17.89 -32.22 11.23
CA LEU A 463 -18.55 -33.13 10.30
C LEU A 463 -20.05 -32.80 10.13
N TYR A 464 -20.75 -32.53 11.23
CA TYR A 464 -22.17 -32.15 11.17
C TYR A 464 -22.37 -30.89 10.31
N PHE A 465 -21.68 -29.81 10.63
CA PHE A 465 -21.84 -28.57 9.90
C PHE A 465 -21.38 -28.66 8.44
N HIS A 466 -20.30 -29.38 8.18
CA HIS A 466 -19.85 -29.66 6.81
C HIS A 466 -20.95 -30.36 5.99
N SER A 467 -21.58 -31.40 6.57
CA SER A 467 -22.64 -32.18 5.91
C SER A 467 -23.89 -31.33 5.66
N GLU A 468 -24.32 -30.55 6.65
CA GLU A 468 -25.48 -29.66 6.53
C GLU A 468 -25.27 -28.59 5.46
N LEU A 469 -24.11 -27.93 5.45
CA LEU A 469 -23.78 -26.95 4.43
C LEU A 469 -23.68 -27.56 3.03
N THR A 470 -23.16 -28.79 2.93
CA THR A 470 -23.13 -29.54 1.66
C THR A 470 -24.54 -29.80 1.15
N GLU A 471 -25.46 -30.26 2.00
CA GLU A 471 -26.86 -30.52 1.63
C GLU A 471 -27.57 -29.24 1.14
N ILE A 472 -27.36 -28.11 1.83
CA ILE A 472 -27.99 -26.84 1.50
C ILE A 472 -27.44 -26.25 0.18
N PHE A 473 -26.12 -26.26 -0.02
CA PHE A 473 -25.47 -25.44 -1.06
C PHE A 473 -24.93 -26.22 -2.27
N SER A 474 -24.67 -27.55 -2.16
CA SER A 474 -24.05 -28.32 -3.24
C SER A 474 -24.81 -28.28 -4.56
N LYS A 475 -26.15 -28.22 -4.52
CA LYS A 475 -27.01 -28.09 -5.70
C LYS A 475 -27.35 -26.61 -6.00
N THR A 476 -27.60 -25.82 -4.95
CA THR A 476 -28.06 -24.44 -5.07
C THR A 476 -27.01 -23.54 -5.76
N ILE A 477 -25.75 -23.59 -5.31
CA ILE A 477 -24.68 -22.75 -5.88
C ILE A 477 -24.41 -23.04 -7.36
N PRO A 478 -24.22 -24.31 -7.82
CA PRO A 478 -24.01 -24.58 -9.24
C PRO A 478 -25.17 -24.20 -10.14
N LEU A 479 -26.42 -24.47 -9.74
CA LEU A 479 -27.61 -24.11 -10.50
C LEU A 479 -27.76 -22.60 -10.63
N THR A 480 -27.43 -21.86 -9.58
CA THR A 480 -27.51 -20.39 -9.57
C THR A 480 -26.49 -19.73 -10.50
N LYS A 481 -25.37 -20.42 -10.79
CA LYS A 481 -24.37 -19.90 -11.73
C LYS A 481 -24.91 -19.75 -13.16
N GLU A 482 -25.94 -20.48 -13.52
CA GLU A 482 -26.48 -20.56 -14.89
C GLU A 482 -27.52 -19.46 -15.19
N VAL A 483 -27.89 -18.62 -14.18
CA VAL A 483 -28.89 -17.57 -14.42
C VAL A 483 -28.26 -16.39 -15.17
N GLU A 484 -29.04 -15.84 -16.11
CA GLU A 484 -28.63 -14.72 -16.95
C GLU A 484 -29.68 -13.59 -16.93
N THR A 485 -29.23 -12.35 -17.10
CA THR A 485 -30.10 -11.19 -17.25
C THR A 485 -29.47 -10.19 -18.22
N ASN A 486 -30.33 -9.52 -19.00
CA ASN A 486 -29.93 -8.42 -19.89
C ASN A 486 -29.74 -7.09 -19.10
N ASN A 487 -30.11 -7.05 -17.84
CA ASN A 487 -29.90 -5.88 -16.98
C ASN A 487 -28.46 -5.81 -16.48
N LYS A 488 -27.67 -4.86 -17.00
CA LYS A 488 -26.25 -4.69 -16.65
C LYS A 488 -26.01 -4.45 -15.15
N VAL A 489 -26.92 -3.72 -14.49
CA VAL A 489 -26.85 -3.45 -13.03
C VAL A 489 -27.12 -4.74 -12.25
N GLY A 490 -28.16 -5.46 -12.63
CA GLY A 490 -28.51 -6.75 -12.05
C GLY A 490 -27.37 -7.78 -12.23
N ALA A 491 -26.80 -7.87 -13.41
CA ALA A 491 -25.68 -8.77 -13.70
C ALA A 491 -24.43 -8.45 -12.84
N LYS A 492 -24.07 -7.16 -12.69
CA LYS A 492 -22.95 -6.73 -11.85
C LYS A 492 -23.18 -7.04 -10.37
N ARG A 493 -24.39 -6.77 -9.86
CA ARG A 493 -24.76 -7.06 -8.46
C ARG A 493 -24.78 -8.57 -8.21
N PHE A 494 -25.33 -9.34 -9.13
CA PHE A 494 -25.34 -10.80 -9.07
C PHE A 494 -23.93 -11.38 -9.01
N ASP A 495 -23.05 -11.00 -9.94
CA ASP A 495 -21.66 -11.48 -9.98
C ASP A 495 -20.92 -11.19 -8.65
N SER A 496 -21.14 -10.03 -8.07
CA SER A 496 -20.54 -9.69 -6.77
C SER A 496 -21.10 -10.55 -5.63
N THR A 497 -22.43 -10.61 -5.46
CA THR A 497 -23.05 -11.33 -4.33
C THR A 497 -22.89 -12.84 -4.44
N TYR A 498 -22.98 -13.38 -5.66
CA TYR A 498 -22.72 -14.80 -5.91
C TYR A 498 -21.28 -15.19 -5.58
N THR A 499 -20.33 -14.38 -6.01
CA THR A 499 -18.90 -14.62 -5.72
C THR A 499 -18.64 -14.59 -4.21
N GLU A 500 -19.23 -13.64 -3.49
CA GLU A 500 -19.08 -13.53 -2.03
C GLU A 500 -19.64 -14.76 -1.30
N LEU A 501 -20.87 -15.18 -1.65
CA LEU A 501 -21.46 -16.38 -1.07
C LEU A 501 -20.62 -17.61 -1.35
N LYS A 502 -20.23 -17.81 -2.63
CA LYS A 502 -19.47 -18.99 -3.03
C LYS A 502 -18.11 -19.06 -2.33
N GLN A 503 -17.36 -17.97 -2.29
CA GLN A 503 -16.06 -17.94 -1.61
C GLN A 503 -16.18 -18.20 -0.11
N THR A 504 -17.21 -17.65 0.54
CA THR A 504 -17.46 -17.89 1.96
C THR A 504 -17.86 -19.34 2.22
N TYR A 505 -18.69 -19.93 1.36
CA TYR A 505 -19.06 -21.33 1.45
C TYR A 505 -17.84 -22.25 1.23
N ASP A 506 -17.07 -22.03 0.16
CA ASP A 506 -15.92 -22.86 -0.16
C ASP A 506 -14.86 -22.81 0.98
N ALA A 507 -14.57 -21.60 1.51
CA ALA A 507 -13.64 -21.44 2.63
C ALA A 507 -14.13 -22.14 3.91
N LYS A 508 -15.45 -22.07 4.19
CA LYS A 508 -16.01 -22.69 5.39
C LYS A 508 -16.00 -24.22 5.27
N GLN A 509 -16.28 -24.75 4.08
CA GLN A 509 -16.21 -26.19 3.80
C GLN A 509 -14.79 -26.72 3.96
N ASP A 510 -13.81 -26.07 3.32
CA ASP A 510 -12.40 -26.47 3.39
C ASP A 510 -11.85 -26.44 4.84
N LEU A 511 -12.21 -25.39 5.60
CA LEU A 511 -11.86 -25.29 7.01
C LEU A 511 -12.48 -26.44 7.84
N LEU A 512 -13.78 -26.69 7.69
CA LEU A 512 -14.47 -27.73 8.45
C LEU A 512 -13.93 -29.11 8.10
N GLU A 513 -13.65 -29.39 6.81
CA GLU A 513 -13.03 -30.63 6.35
C GLU A 513 -11.68 -30.87 7.03
N SER A 514 -10.80 -29.86 7.05
CA SER A 514 -9.51 -29.94 7.73
C SER A 514 -9.66 -30.21 9.24
N MET A 515 -10.66 -29.60 9.89
CA MET A 515 -10.90 -29.74 11.32
C MET A 515 -11.64 -31.03 11.71
N MET A 516 -12.09 -31.85 10.78
CA MET A 516 -12.54 -33.22 11.05
C MET A 516 -11.38 -34.16 11.37
N GLU A 517 -10.23 -33.92 10.74
CA GLU A 517 -9.06 -34.80 10.86
C GLU A 517 -8.08 -34.33 11.95
N GLU A 518 -7.93 -33.02 12.11
CA GLU A 518 -6.95 -32.43 13.02
C GLU A 518 -7.58 -32.02 14.37
N ASP A 519 -6.76 -32.07 15.43
CA ASP A 519 -7.15 -31.56 16.72
C ASP A 519 -7.19 -30.02 16.70
N PHE A 520 -8.23 -29.44 17.29
CA PHE A 520 -8.34 -28.00 17.42
C PHE A 520 -7.28 -27.46 18.38
N THR A 521 -6.34 -26.70 17.83
CA THR A 521 -5.38 -25.85 18.56
C THR A 521 -5.43 -24.46 17.95
N ILE A 522 -4.93 -23.45 18.67
CA ILE A 522 -4.85 -22.08 18.12
C ILE A 522 -4.09 -22.09 16.78
N THR A 523 -2.94 -22.77 16.75
CA THR A 523 -2.08 -22.82 15.56
C THR A 523 -2.74 -23.58 14.40
N SER A 524 -3.26 -24.78 14.64
CA SER A 524 -3.91 -25.57 13.56
C SER A 524 -5.11 -24.81 12.97
N TYR A 525 -5.98 -24.26 13.83
CA TYR A 525 -7.14 -23.51 13.37
C TYR A 525 -6.76 -22.28 12.53
N LEU A 526 -5.82 -21.44 13.02
CA LEU A 526 -5.42 -20.24 12.26
C LEU A 526 -4.75 -20.58 10.93
N THR A 527 -3.90 -21.62 10.90
CA THR A 527 -3.26 -22.09 9.66
C THR A 527 -4.31 -22.59 8.66
N ARG A 528 -5.22 -23.49 9.10
CA ARG A 528 -6.25 -24.04 8.21
C ARG A 528 -7.26 -22.99 7.76
N LYS A 529 -7.61 -22.03 8.63
CA LYS A 529 -8.46 -20.89 8.27
C LYS A 529 -7.84 -20.07 7.15
N GLN A 530 -6.54 -19.78 7.26
CA GLN A 530 -5.81 -19.01 6.25
C GLN A 530 -5.73 -19.78 4.92
N GLU A 531 -5.39 -21.05 4.94
CA GLU A 531 -5.36 -21.92 3.77
C GLU A 531 -6.73 -21.97 3.07
N ALA A 532 -7.80 -22.20 3.82
CA ALA A 532 -9.17 -22.25 3.33
C ALA A 532 -9.61 -20.94 2.63
N ILE A 533 -9.27 -19.78 3.23
CA ILE A 533 -9.54 -18.48 2.61
C ILE A 533 -8.75 -18.34 1.29
N LEU A 534 -7.46 -18.67 1.30
CA LEU A 534 -6.63 -18.58 0.10
C LEU A 534 -7.11 -19.54 -1.01
N ASN A 535 -7.53 -20.75 -0.67
CA ASN A 535 -8.08 -21.72 -1.62
C ASN A 535 -9.39 -21.23 -2.25
N SER A 536 -10.29 -20.66 -1.46
CA SER A 536 -11.58 -20.13 -1.95
C SER A 536 -11.42 -19.00 -2.97
N ILE A 537 -10.34 -18.21 -2.89
CA ILE A 537 -10.05 -17.09 -3.77
C ILE A 537 -9.49 -17.53 -5.13
N GLY A 538 -8.81 -18.68 -5.20
CA GLY A 538 -8.09 -19.15 -6.42
C GLY A 538 -8.94 -19.65 -7.58
N ASP A 539 -10.21 -19.90 -7.40
CA ASP A 539 -11.09 -20.59 -8.38
C ASP A 539 -11.60 -19.68 -9.54
N GLU A 540 -11.36 -18.36 -9.52
CA GLU A 540 -11.85 -17.42 -10.54
C GLU A 540 -11.08 -17.47 -11.89
N THR A 541 -9.81 -17.87 -11.88
CA THR A 541 -8.99 -17.92 -13.10
C THR A 541 -9.26 -19.15 -13.96
N GLU A 542 -9.62 -20.26 -13.38
CA GLU A 542 -10.09 -21.42 -14.13
C GLU A 542 -11.41 -21.13 -14.86
N ARG A 543 -12.29 -20.28 -14.28
CA ARG A 543 -13.54 -19.86 -14.92
C ARG A 543 -13.33 -19.06 -16.19
N LYS A 544 -12.38 -18.10 -16.21
CA LYS A 544 -12.06 -17.34 -17.45
C LYS A 544 -11.38 -18.24 -18.49
N ARG A 545 -10.60 -19.25 -18.07
CA ARG A 545 -10.01 -20.24 -18.97
C ARG A 545 -11.02 -21.26 -19.45
N ARG A 546 -12.00 -21.70 -18.63
CA ARG A 546 -13.11 -22.57 -19.05
C ARG A 546 -14.10 -21.84 -19.95
N LYS A 547 -14.58 -20.63 -19.64
CA LYS A 547 -15.39 -19.83 -20.58
C LYS A 547 -14.66 -19.54 -21.90
N ARG A 548 -13.34 -19.42 -21.90
CA ARG A 548 -12.53 -19.37 -23.11
C ARG A 548 -12.33 -20.75 -23.77
N ARG A 549 -12.47 -21.85 -23.03
CA ARG A 549 -12.38 -23.23 -23.57
C ARG A 549 -13.73 -23.76 -24.06
N GLU A 550 -14.82 -23.49 -23.38
CA GLU A 550 -16.18 -23.95 -23.76
C GLU A 550 -16.76 -23.24 -25.00
N THR A 551 -16.23 -22.05 -25.34
CA THR A 551 -16.46 -21.45 -26.66
C THR A 551 -15.51 -21.96 -27.75
N LYS A 552 -14.72 -23.02 -27.49
CA LYS A 552 -13.65 -23.53 -28.35
C LYS A 552 -13.45 -25.04 -28.25
N ASP A 553 -14.52 -25.82 -28.32
CA ASP A 553 -14.40 -27.20 -28.78
C ASP A 553 -14.60 -27.27 -30.30
N SER A 554 -13.53 -26.90 -30.99
CA SER A 554 -13.10 -27.33 -32.30
C SER A 554 -11.59 -27.60 -32.24
N PRO A 555 -11.05 -28.62 -32.94
CA PRO A 555 -9.72 -29.14 -32.64
C PRO A 555 -8.62 -28.08 -32.79
N ALA A 556 -7.68 -28.14 -31.86
CA ALA A 556 -6.56 -27.26 -31.73
C ALA A 556 -5.64 -27.27 -32.95
N ALA A 557 -5.82 -26.28 -33.84
CA ALA A 557 -4.76 -25.79 -34.68
C ALA A 557 -4.07 -24.64 -33.90
N ASN A 558 -2.75 -24.59 -33.89
CA ASN A 558 -1.92 -23.51 -33.37
C ASN A 558 -2.52 -22.14 -33.71
N LYS A 559 -3.07 -21.38 -32.74
CA LYS A 559 -3.65 -20.06 -33.02
C LYS A 559 -2.52 -19.06 -33.20
N ILE A 560 -2.14 -18.89 -34.43
CA ILE A 560 -1.36 -17.76 -34.96
C ILE A 560 -2.04 -16.45 -34.53
N SER A 561 -1.28 -15.48 -34.00
CA SER A 561 -1.83 -14.18 -33.57
C SER A 561 -2.55 -13.46 -34.72
N THR A 562 -3.50 -12.58 -34.41
CA THR A 562 -4.22 -11.85 -35.47
C THR A 562 -3.28 -10.98 -36.32
N TYR A 563 -2.18 -10.49 -35.75
CA TYR A 563 -1.11 -9.79 -36.45
C TYR A 563 -0.35 -10.74 -37.38
N GLU A 564 0.02 -11.89 -36.89
CA GLU A 564 0.77 -12.92 -37.59
C GLU A 564 -0.05 -13.53 -38.73
N GLN A 565 -1.35 -13.66 -38.58
CA GLN A 565 -2.25 -14.10 -39.66
C GLN A 565 -2.27 -13.08 -40.85
N SER A 566 -2.32 -11.78 -40.56
CA SER A 566 -2.20 -10.76 -41.61
C SER A 566 -0.84 -10.80 -42.28
N TYR A 567 0.21 -10.98 -41.49
CA TYR A 567 1.58 -11.07 -42.00
C TYR A 567 1.80 -12.29 -42.91
N ILE A 568 1.30 -13.46 -42.51
CA ILE A 568 1.39 -14.70 -43.31
C ILE A 568 0.68 -14.52 -44.67
N LEU A 569 -0.52 -13.94 -44.66
CA LEU A 569 -1.26 -13.68 -45.89
C LEU A 569 -0.55 -12.65 -46.80
N TYR A 570 0.06 -11.62 -46.19
CA TYR A 570 0.87 -10.66 -46.89
C TYR A 570 2.14 -11.29 -47.52
N LYS A 571 2.83 -12.13 -46.78
CA LYS A 571 3.98 -12.92 -47.25
C LYS A 571 3.59 -13.93 -48.35
N ALA A 572 2.32 -14.40 -48.38
CA ALA A 572 1.79 -15.22 -49.43
C ALA A 572 1.43 -14.45 -50.71
N GLY A 573 1.74 -13.12 -50.76
CA GLY A 573 1.57 -12.27 -51.94
C GLY A 573 0.19 -11.63 -52.09
N LYS A 574 -0.68 -11.70 -51.05
CA LYS A 574 -1.99 -11.03 -51.10
C LYS A 574 -1.87 -9.54 -50.84
N SER A 575 -2.67 -8.73 -51.53
CA SER A 575 -2.77 -7.30 -51.29
C SER A 575 -3.48 -6.99 -49.97
N ILE A 576 -3.28 -5.77 -49.43
CA ILE A 576 -3.93 -5.31 -48.19
C ILE A 576 -5.46 -5.37 -48.32
N GLU A 577 -6.00 -5.02 -49.46
CA GLU A 577 -7.43 -5.09 -49.80
C GLU A 577 -7.96 -6.53 -49.77
N GLU A 578 -7.25 -7.46 -50.39
CA GLU A 578 -7.60 -8.89 -50.40
C GLU A 578 -7.55 -9.49 -48.99
N ILE A 579 -6.54 -9.14 -48.20
CA ILE A 579 -6.42 -9.58 -46.80
C ILE A 579 -7.55 -9.00 -45.93
N ALA A 580 -7.89 -7.73 -46.13
CA ALA A 580 -8.99 -7.06 -45.44
C ALA A 580 -10.33 -7.76 -45.71
N LYS A 581 -10.61 -8.04 -46.99
CA LYS A 581 -11.82 -8.74 -47.44
C LYS A 581 -11.90 -10.17 -46.89
N GLU A 582 -10.83 -10.93 -46.98
CA GLU A 582 -10.77 -12.32 -46.53
C GLU A 582 -10.92 -12.45 -45.02
N ARG A 583 -10.38 -11.50 -44.27
CA ARG A 583 -10.44 -11.49 -42.82
C ARG A 583 -11.62 -10.72 -42.24
N GLY A 584 -12.44 -10.08 -43.05
CA GLY A 584 -13.57 -9.24 -42.62
C GLY A 584 -13.12 -8.03 -41.80
N LEU A 585 -11.95 -7.47 -42.09
CA LEU A 585 -11.35 -6.31 -41.43
C LEU A 585 -11.22 -5.14 -42.35
N THR A 586 -10.94 -3.93 -41.85
CA THR A 586 -10.65 -2.77 -42.69
C THR A 586 -9.18 -2.78 -43.12
N GLU A 587 -8.87 -2.17 -44.27
CA GLU A 587 -7.49 -2.01 -44.77
C GLU A 587 -6.58 -1.34 -43.74
N GLY A 588 -7.07 -0.29 -43.08
CA GLY A 588 -6.33 0.39 -42.01
C GLY A 588 -6.02 -0.53 -40.80
N THR A 589 -6.88 -1.52 -40.50
CA THR A 589 -6.61 -2.53 -39.50
C THR A 589 -5.50 -3.47 -39.96
N ILE A 590 -5.50 -3.89 -41.22
CA ILE A 590 -4.46 -4.74 -41.78
C ILE A 590 -3.12 -3.98 -41.81
N GLN A 591 -3.11 -2.73 -42.26
CA GLN A 591 -1.91 -1.88 -42.18
C GLN A 591 -1.36 -1.78 -40.76
N GLY A 592 -2.25 -1.59 -39.76
CA GLY A 592 -1.88 -1.60 -38.34
C GLY A 592 -1.29 -2.92 -37.88
N HIS A 593 -1.76 -4.06 -38.41
CA HIS A 593 -1.20 -5.37 -38.12
C HIS A 593 0.22 -5.59 -38.68
N LEU A 594 0.58 -4.89 -39.74
CA LEU A 594 1.89 -5.00 -40.39
C LEU A 594 2.95 -4.07 -39.74
N VAL A 595 2.57 -3.06 -38.95
CA VAL A 595 3.49 -2.11 -38.28
C VAL A 595 4.63 -2.81 -37.51
N PRO A 596 4.38 -3.81 -36.65
CA PRO A 596 5.46 -4.49 -35.95
C PRO A 596 6.50 -5.13 -36.88
N TYR A 597 6.07 -5.68 -37.99
CA TYR A 597 6.93 -6.35 -38.99
C TYR A 597 7.70 -5.37 -39.85
N ILE A 598 7.15 -4.15 -40.05
CA ILE A 598 7.87 -3.05 -40.70
C ILE A 598 8.94 -2.51 -39.76
N ASN A 599 8.62 -2.32 -38.51
CA ASN A 599 9.58 -1.82 -37.50
C ASN A 599 10.74 -2.81 -37.25
N ASN A 600 10.47 -4.12 -37.37
CA ASN A 600 11.49 -5.15 -37.25
C ASN A 600 12.31 -5.36 -38.55
N GLY A 601 11.95 -4.71 -39.65
CA GLY A 601 12.62 -4.85 -40.94
C GLY A 601 12.21 -6.07 -41.78
N ASP A 602 11.16 -6.79 -41.36
CA ASP A 602 10.62 -7.96 -42.09
C ASP A 602 9.85 -7.58 -43.38
N ILE A 603 9.33 -6.35 -43.40
CA ILE A 603 8.62 -5.71 -44.53
C ILE A 603 9.19 -4.32 -44.68
N LYS A 604 9.41 -3.89 -45.96
CA LYS A 604 9.77 -2.50 -46.22
C LYS A 604 8.51 -1.64 -46.24
N LEU A 605 8.59 -0.43 -45.71
CA LEU A 605 7.47 0.51 -45.67
C LEU A 605 6.98 0.86 -47.13
N GLU A 606 7.91 0.93 -48.08
CA GLU A 606 7.68 1.18 -49.47
C GLU A 606 6.88 0.07 -50.19
N ASP A 607 6.86 -1.14 -49.62
CA ASP A 607 6.04 -2.27 -50.15
C ASP A 607 4.58 -2.16 -49.72
N VAL A 608 4.28 -1.35 -48.71
CA VAL A 608 2.93 -1.21 -48.12
C VAL A 608 2.24 0.09 -48.54
N ILE A 609 3.01 1.15 -48.80
CA ILE A 609 2.52 2.46 -49.24
C ILE A 609 3.50 3.10 -50.25
N GLU A 610 2.97 3.80 -51.20
CA GLU A 610 3.77 4.44 -52.23
C GLU A 610 4.81 5.41 -51.69
N GLU A 611 6.07 5.29 -52.17
CA GLU A 611 7.20 6.12 -51.73
C GLU A 611 6.92 7.63 -51.84
N LYS A 612 6.16 8.05 -52.85
CA LYS A 612 5.75 9.45 -53.03
C LYS A 612 4.91 9.93 -51.82
N LYS A 613 3.96 9.11 -51.35
CA LYS A 613 3.12 9.42 -50.21
C LYS A 613 3.95 9.45 -48.91
N ILE A 614 4.87 8.51 -48.73
CA ILE A 614 5.79 8.49 -47.59
C ILE A 614 6.59 9.80 -47.50
N ASN A 615 7.17 10.24 -48.61
CA ASN A 615 7.99 11.45 -48.66
C ASN A 615 7.19 12.72 -48.37
N ILE A 616 5.95 12.80 -48.88
CA ILE A 616 5.04 13.92 -48.61
C ILE A 616 4.68 13.95 -47.12
N ILE A 617 4.26 12.83 -46.55
CA ILE A 617 3.88 12.72 -45.13
C ILE A 617 5.06 13.08 -44.23
N LYS A 618 6.26 12.52 -44.47
CA LYS A 618 7.49 12.82 -43.73
C LYS A 618 7.82 14.31 -43.72
N ARG A 619 7.73 14.96 -44.88
CA ARG A 619 8.00 16.39 -45.01
C ARG A 619 7.00 17.24 -44.23
N ILE A 620 5.71 16.95 -44.32
CA ILE A 620 4.66 17.69 -43.64
C ILE A 620 4.72 17.42 -42.11
N ALA A 621 4.92 16.17 -41.69
CA ALA A 621 5.05 15.82 -40.29
C ALA A 621 6.28 16.47 -39.62
N LYS A 622 7.38 16.66 -40.38
CA LYS A 622 8.57 17.40 -39.89
C LYS A 622 8.31 18.91 -39.78
N ALA A 623 7.47 19.48 -40.66
CA ALA A 623 7.16 20.91 -40.64
C ALA A 623 6.16 21.31 -39.54
N ILE A 624 5.19 20.44 -39.22
CA ILE A 624 4.11 20.72 -38.27
C ILE A 624 4.52 20.32 -36.82
N GLY A 625 5.40 19.33 -36.67
CA GLY A 625 5.69 18.66 -35.37
C GLY A 625 4.74 17.51 -35.12
N ARG A 626 5.27 16.36 -34.70
CA ARG A 626 4.48 15.12 -34.44
C ARG A 626 3.61 15.22 -33.19
N GLU A 627 3.99 16.06 -32.26
CA GLU A 627 3.28 16.35 -31.01
C GLU A 627 1.92 17.01 -31.22
N ASN A 628 1.68 17.63 -32.37
CA ASN A 628 0.43 18.31 -32.66
C ASN A 628 -0.69 17.37 -33.21
N GLY A 629 -0.42 16.06 -33.28
CA GLY A 629 -1.38 15.04 -33.68
C GLY A 629 -1.52 14.88 -35.19
N ILE A 630 -2.35 13.93 -35.62
CA ILE A 630 -2.49 13.52 -37.03
C ILE A 630 -3.37 14.49 -37.88
N LYS A 631 -4.34 15.16 -37.24
CA LYS A 631 -5.31 16.01 -37.92
C LYS A 631 -4.67 17.20 -38.66
N PRO A 632 -3.78 18.00 -38.06
CA PRO A 632 -3.10 19.09 -38.74
C PRO A 632 -2.24 18.62 -39.95
N ILE A 633 -1.64 17.42 -39.81
CA ILE A 633 -0.85 16.81 -40.89
C ILE A 633 -1.77 16.44 -42.05
N LYS A 634 -2.95 15.86 -41.78
CA LYS A 634 -3.93 15.50 -42.81
C LYS A 634 -4.45 16.72 -43.58
N GLU A 635 -4.70 17.82 -42.87
CA GLU A 635 -5.20 19.08 -43.50
C GLU A 635 -4.24 19.69 -44.52
N GLN A 636 -2.93 19.38 -44.41
CA GLN A 636 -1.91 19.82 -45.35
C GLN A 636 -1.51 18.75 -46.40
N CYS A 637 -2.02 17.53 -46.25
CA CYS A 637 -1.76 16.47 -47.20
C CYS A 637 -2.75 16.53 -48.41
N PRO A 638 -2.33 16.11 -49.61
CA PRO A 638 -3.23 15.85 -50.70
C PRO A 638 -4.40 14.93 -50.34
N SER A 639 -5.52 15.05 -51.06
CA SER A 639 -6.76 14.35 -50.77
C SER A 639 -6.65 12.81 -50.84
N ASP A 640 -5.74 12.30 -51.63
CA ASP A 640 -5.44 10.88 -51.85
C ASP A 640 -4.61 10.23 -50.70
N ILE A 641 -4.07 11.02 -49.78
CA ILE A 641 -3.38 10.52 -48.56
C ILE A 641 -4.40 10.37 -47.43
N THR A 642 -4.62 9.16 -46.98
CA THR A 642 -5.61 8.86 -45.95
C THR A 642 -5.04 9.07 -44.53
N TYR A 643 -5.91 9.12 -43.52
CA TYR A 643 -5.49 9.10 -42.09
C TYR A 643 -4.71 7.84 -41.74
N ASN A 644 -5.03 6.70 -42.39
CA ASN A 644 -4.34 5.43 -42.19
C ASN A 644 -2.91 5.48 -42.72
N ASP A 645 -2.70 6.10 -43.90
CA ASP A 645 -1.38 6.29 -44.47
C ASP A 645 -0.48 7.14 -43.56
N ILE A 646 -1.04 8.24 -43.06
CA ILE A 646 -0.32 9.12 -42.11
C ILE A 646 0.04 8.36 -40.83
N ASN A 647 -0.88 7.61 -40.29
CA ASN A 647 -0.69 6.84 -39.07
C ASN A 647 0.37 5.73 -39.24
N LEU A 648 0.34 5.05 -40.40
CA LEU A 648 1.33 4.04 -40.74
C LEU A 648 2.73 4.66 -40.84
N VAL A 649 2.92 5.74 -41.59
CA VAL A 649 4.22 6.40 -41.76
C VAL A 649 4.75 6.96 -40.42
N ILE A 650 3.89 7.56 -39.60
CA ILE A 650 4.32 8.09 -38.28
C ILE A 650 4.77 6.98 -37.33
N LYS A 651 4.06 5.84 -37.31
CA LYS A 651 4.37 4.71 -36.42
C LYS A 651 5.57 3.87 -36.89
N THR A 652 5.95 3.94 -38.14
CA THR A 652 7.05 3.14 -38.72
C THR A 652 8.33 3.93 -38.97
N THR A 653 8.26 5.24 -38.92
CA THR A 653 9.46 6.10 -39.00
C THR A 653 9.90 6.47 -37.58
N VAL A 654 10.76 5.65 -37.01
CA VAL A 654 11.48 5.90 -35.72
C VAL A 654 12.59 6.91 -35.98
N PRO A 655 13.01 7.58 -34.91
CA PRO A 655 12.65 8.86 -34.30
C PRO A 655 13.12 10.05 -35.05
#